data_d8286002fce3fd4ce4099dd1281f7897
#
_entry.id   d8286002fce3fd4ce4099dd1281f7897
#
_cell.length_a   1.000
_cell.length_b   1.000
_cell.length_c   1.000
_cell.angle_alpha   90.00
_cell.angle_beta   90.00
_cell.angle_gamma   90.00
#
_symmetry.space_group_name_H-M   'P 1'
#
loop_
_entity.id
_entity.type
_entity.pdbx_description
1 polymer ?
#
loop_
_entity_poly.entity_id
_entity_poly.type
_entity_poly.pdbx_seq_one_letter_code
_entity_poly.pdbx_strand_id
1 'polypeptide(L)'
;MVYSGGRYVNYRYNAEGSLAELDYGEGDAAPTATYRFEYDSLGRLIRSQQRDGNTVTQRTEQLYDAANRLSAQGWTIGGTSYRESYAYDASDGSLTTLNTAVGTKIGYNYDALKRLRSRAIYQGSTPLFENRYAYATQSGNQSTALVEFFNYRLASDDGNGDIIVGYQYEYDNGGNITDIKAEVDGALIPLEHYEYEEKQGQLKTAIRYENGEEVDRWTYSYDTAGNILSEDHEGSNSELHEYAYEDGRWGDLLTSVDGIDLEYDGSGNPTLYANGTELLWNMEWQNGRQLSRAATERDSTTEDVLDFAYDANGIRTRKTVTRNTYRPVQTYKVTFVADGKTVKTMNVTEGYTLKDSDYPAVPTKSGYSGAWKPYTAAIHNDITINAVYTALKTKHTVIFFADGKALKTMQVDNGYTLKASDYPSIPEKDGYTGRWDTRVTRITKDTAIYAIYSNNSTHTVTFIFAEVERNTLTVADGYILKDSDYPVPLIPSKDPSAVAVWEKYTSPIHEDITVRGNWQGSAVLPTEPSYPDEIMSGGKGEPVEADEPEENGAEPYSAGAMDEADTITHDYLTQSGRVARETIRQSVGGTVLKTETLDFFYDESGRPFAFNYSVDGGIASTYYYILNLQGDVVQIIDEGGVLQAEYIYSPWGEIISAEGDLAEINPLRYRGYYYDS
;
A
#
# COMPACT_ATOMS: atom_id res chain seq x y z
N MET A 1 -19.92 22.02 12.68
CA MET A 1 -18.70 22.87 12.78
C MET A 1 -18.31 23.25 11.37
N VAL A 2 -18.09 24.55 11.11
CA VAL A 2 -17.67 25.03 9.77
C VAL A 2 -16.32 25.69 9.92
N TYR A 3 -15.40 25.33 9.04
CA TYR A 3 -14.02 25.81 9.01
C TYR A 3 -13.86 26.90 7.93
N SER A 4 -12.74 27.63 7.97
CA SER A 4 -12.37 28.54 6.89
C SER A 4 -12.25 27.76 5.56
N GLY A 5 -12.71 28.37 4.45
CA GLY A 5 -12.79 27.69 3.15
C GLY A 5 -14.07 26.91 2.89
N GLY A 6 -15.09 27.01 3.77
CA GLY A 6 -16.42 26.39 3.54
C GLY A 6 -16.48 24.89 3.86
N ARG A 7 -15.43 24.32 4.44
CA ARG A 7 -15.45 22.94 4.92
C ARG A 7 -16.29 22.80 6.16
N TYR A 8 -16.99 21.68 6.31
CA TYR A 8 -17.82 21.41 7.48
C TYR A 8 -17.68 20.00 8.01
N VAL A 9 -17.97 19.84 9.32
CA VAL A 9 -18.19 18.55 9.98
C VAL A 9 -19.54 18.61 10.69
N ASN A 10 -20.45 17.70 10.32
CA ASN A 10 -21.73 17.51 10.97
C ASN A 10 -21.67 16.30 11.89
N TYR A 11 -22.06 16.51 13.15
CA TYR A 11 -22.14 15.49 14.17
C TYR A 11 -23.60 15.12 14.41
N ARG A 12 -23.92 13.83 14.34
CA ARG A 12 -25.23 13.31 14.73
C ARG A 12 -25.06 12.32 15.87
N TYR A 13 -25.93 12.43 16.84
CA TYR A 13 -25.89 11.60 18.05
C TYR A 13 -27.15 10.72 18.09
N ASN A 14 -27.03 9.54 18.70
CA ASN A 14 -28.16 8.67 18.96
C ASN A 14 -28.99 9.17 20.18
N ALA A 15 -30.05 8.46 20.54
CA ALA A 15 -30.93 8.85 21.65
C ALA A 15 -30.22 8.79 23.02
N GLU A 16 -29.18 7.97 23.14
CA GLU A 16 -28.36 7.81 24.34
C GLU A 16 -27.23 8.86 24.44
N GLY A 17 -27.08 9.73 23.43
CA GLY A 17 -26.07 10.79 23.40
C GLY A 17 -24.71 10.33 22.85
N SER A 18 -24.59 9.11 22.33
CA SER A 18 -23.37 8.64 21.67
C SER A 18 -23.33 9.12 20.22
N LEU A 19 -22.13 9.42 19.71
CA LEU A 19 -21.90 9.83 18.33
C LEU A 19 -22.32 8.72 17.35
N ALA A 20 -23.36 8.98 16.56
CA ALA A 20 -23.90 8.01 15.60
C ALA A 20 -23.38 8.20 14.18
N GLU A 21 -23.11 9.46 13.78
CA GLU A 21 -22.65 9.75 12.43
C GLU A 21 -21.83 11.05 12.39
N LEU A 22 -20.80 11.05 11.53
CA LEU A 22 -20.01 12.21 11.15
C LEU A 22 -20.08 12.36 9.63
N ASP A 23 -20.45 13.56 9.16
CA ASP A 23 -20.36 13.91 7.74
C ASP A 23 -19.29 14.98 7.55
N TYR A 24 -18.40 14.76 6.63
CA TYR A 24 -17.40 15.72 6.17
C TYR A 24 -17.76 16.20 4.77
N GLY A 25 -17.65 17.49 4.53
CA GLY A 25 -17.95 18.08 3.24
C GLY A 25 -17.45 19.50 3.08
N GLU A 26 -17.72 20.06 1.91
CA GLU A 26 -17.35 21.45 1.56
C GLU A 26 -18.51 22.13 0.83
N GLY A 27 -18.84 23.35 1.27
CA GLY A 27 -19.95 24.13 0.72
C GLY A 27 -21.29 23.41 0.86
N ASP A 28 -22.14 23.49 -0.18
CA ASP A 28 -23.45 22.86 -0.25
C ASP A 28 -23.40 21.47 -0.96
N ALA A 29 -22.20 20.93 -1.24
CA ALA A 29 -22.04 19.66 -1.90
C ALA A 29 -22.43 18.49 -0.97
N ALA A 30 -22.70 17.31 -1.55
CA ALA A 30 -22.86 16.08 -0.79
C ALA A 30 -21.59 15.79 0.02
N PRO A 31 -21.71 15.16 1.22
CA PRO A 31 -20.55 14.81 2.01
C PRO A 31 -19.52 14.00 1.20
N THR A 32 -18.24 14.35 1.32
CA THR A 32 -17.13 13.63 0.71
C THR A 32 -16.80 12.35 1.46
N ALA A 33 -17.09 12.30 2.77
CA ALA A 33 -16.98 11.11 3.59
C ALA A 33 -18.06 11.13 4.70
N THR A 34 -18.62 9.96 4.99
CA THR A 34 -19.54 9.74 6.10
C THR A 34 -19.04 8.60 6.96
N TYR A 35 -18.96 8.83 8.28
CA TYR A 35 -18.62 7.81 9.28
C TYR A 35 -19.87 7.48 10.08
N ARG A 36 -20.16 6.18 10.26
CA ARG A 36 -21.29 5.70 11.07
C ARG A 36 -20.80 4.82 12.20
N PHE A 37 -21.41 4.99 13.37
CA PHE A 37 -21.06 4.28 14.60
C PHE A 37 -22.31 3.62 15.19
N GLU A 38 -22.17 2.36 15.58
CA GLU A 38 -23.21 1.60 16.24
C GLU A 38 -22.69 1.09 17.60
N TYR A 39 -23.57 1.14 18.60
CA TYR A 39 -23.25 0.81 19.98
C TYR A 39 -24.17 -0.31 20.47
N ASP A 40 -23.69 -1.11 21.40
CA ASP A 40 -24.51 -2.06 22.12
C ASP A 40 -25.32 -1.39 23.25
N SER A 41 -26.10 -2.19 23.98
CA SER A 41 -26.92 -1.71 25.10
C SER A 41 -26.10 -1.19 26.30
N LEU A 42 -24.78 -1.45 26.37
CA LEU A 42 -23.87 -0.92 27.38
C LEU A 42 -23.12 0.33 26.88
N GLY A 43 -23.44 0.83 25.69
CA GLY A 43 -22.79 1.99 25.10
C GLY A 43 -21.39 1.73 24.51
N ARG A 44 -21.01 0.45 24.32
CA ARG A 44 -19.72 0.10 23.71
C ARG A 44 -19.85 0.11 22.20
N LEU A 45 -18.84 0.65 21.51
CA LEU A 45 -18.77 0.65 20.05
C LEU A 45 -18.67 -0.78 19.52
N ILE A 46 -19.66 -1.21 18.73
CA ILE A 46 -19.68 -2.54 18.12
C ILE A 46 -19.44 -2.50 16.61
N ARG A 47 -19.64 -1.35 15.98
CA ARG A 47 -19.38 -1.17 14.56
C ARG A 47 -19.05 0.27 14.23
N SER A 48 -18.03 0.45 13.37
CA SER A 48 -17.80 1.70 12.66
C SER A 48 -17.71 1.45 11.16
N GLN A 49 -18.18 2.41 10.35
CA GLN A 49 -18.12 2.35 8.89
C GLN A 49 -17.71 3.70 8.35
N GLN A 50 -16.79 3.68 7.39
CA GLN A 50 -16.54 4.82 6.52
C GLN A 50 -17.23 4.58 5.18
N ARG A 51 -17.82 5.62 4.62
CA ARG A 51 -18.56 5.58 3.37
C ARG A 51 -18.17 6.73 2.48
N ASP A 52 -18.06 6.44 1.19
CA ASP A 52 -18.05 7.43 0.11
C ASP A 52 -19.38 7.30 -0.64
N GLY A 53 -20.26 8.28 -0.49
CA GLY A 53 -21.64 8.19 -0.92
C GLY A 53 -22.35 6.95 -0.36
N ASN A 54 -22.77 6.04 -1.24
CA ASN A 54 -23.42 4.79 -0.85
C ASN A 54 -22.44 3.60 -0.66
N THR A 55 -21.17 3.76 -1.01
CA THR A 55 -20.18 2.70 -0.94
C THR A 55 -19.52 2.68 0.44
N VAL A 56 -19.47 1.52 1.09
CA VAL A 56 -18.67 1.31 2.31
C VAL A 56 -17.23 1.07 1.89
N THR A 57 -16.34 1.99 2.25
CA THR A 57 -14.90 1.91 1.95
C THR A 57 -14.13 1.19 3.03
N GLN A 58 -14.55 1.36 4.28
CA GLN A 58 -13.98 0.67 5.44
C GLN A 58 -15.10 0.30 6.42
N ARG A 59 -14.88 -0.80 7.13
CA ARG A 59 -15.79 -1.27 8.18
C ARG A 59 -14.99 -1.96 9.27
N THR A 60 -15.30 -1.65 10.54
CA THR A 60 -14.78 -2.35 11.71
C THR A 60 -15.93 -2.85 12.56
N GLU A 61 -15.83 -4.07 13.05
CA GLU A 61 -16.79 -4.69 13.98
C GLU A 61 -16.07 -5.21 15.20
N GLN A 62 -16.65 -5.00 16.40
CA GLN A 62 -16.06 -5.37 17.67
C GLN A 62 -17.02 -6.22 18.50
N LEU A 63 -16.48 -7.22 19.18
CA LEU A 63 -17.18 -8.03 20.16
C LEU A 63 -16.50 -7.93 21.51
N TYR A 64 -17.31 -8.00 22.54
CA TYR A 64 -16.83 -7.95 23.93
C TYR A 64 -17.27 -9.17 24.70
N ASP A 65 -16.47 -9.60 25.65
CA ASP A 65 -16.81 -10.65 26.59
C ASP A 65 -17.68 -10.13 27.77
N ALA A 66 -18.06 -11.04 28.67
CA ALA A 66 -18.85 -10.70 29.85
C ALA A 66 -18.10 -9.81 30.87
N ALA A 67 -16.77 -9.77 30.80
CA ALA A 67 -15.92 -8.89 31.61
C ALA A 67 -15.64 -7.54 30.93
N ASN A 68 -16.33 -7.24 29.85
CA ASN A 68 -16.20 -5.99 29.07
C ASN A 68 -14.85 -5.81 28.35
N ARG A 69 -14.13 -6.91 28.07
CA ARG A 69 -12.89 -6.91 27.32
C ARG A 69 -13.17 -7.23 25.85
N LEU A 70 -12.37 -6.68 24.92
CA LEU A 70 -12.47 -6.99 23.50
C LEU A 70 -12.19 -8.49 23.29
N SER A 71 -13.17 -9.25 22.79
CA SER A 71 -13.03 -10.69 22.52
C SER A 71 -12.81 -11.00 21.07
N ALA A 72 -13.25 -10.13 20.15
CA ALA A 72 -12.91 -10.21 18.74
C ALA A 72 -13.10 -8.85 18.07
N GLN A 73 -12.34 -8.64 16.99
CA GLN A 73 -12.59 -7.55 16.05
C GLN A 73 -12.44 -8.04 14.61
N GLY A 74 -13.22 -7.46 13.72
CA GLY A 74 -13.13 -7.70 12.29
C GLY A 74 -13.15 -6.39 11.56
N TRP A 75 -12.43 -6.30 10.45
CA TRP A 75 -12.43 -5.11 9.60
C TRP A 75 -12.34 -5.48 8.13
N THR A 76 -12.79 -4.57 7.28
CA THR A 76 -12.69 -4.69 5.83
C THR A 76 -12.00 -3.46 5.28
N ILE A 77 -10.94 -3.66 4.51
CA ILE A 77 -10.13 -2.62 3.88
C ILE A 77 -9.88 -3.02 2.42
N GLY A 78 -10.19 -2.11 1.48
CA GLY A 78 -9.98 -2.34 0.05
C GLY A 78 -10.66 -3.62 -0.47
N GLY A 79 -11.80 -4.00 0.12
CA GLY A 79 -12.54 -5.22 -0.22
C GLY A 79 -12.03 -6.50 0.44
N THR A 80 -10.90 -6.48 1.15
CA THR A 80 -10.36 -7.61 1.91
C THR A 80 -10.86 -7.55 3.36
N SER A 81 -11.34 -8.68 3.88
CA SER A 81 -11.83 -8.79 5.26
C SER A 81 -10.81 -9.51 6.14
N TYR A 82 -10.56 -8.94 7.29
CA TYR A 82 -9.65 -9.42 8.32
C TYR A 82 -10.40 -9.64 9.62
N ARG A 83 -9.89 -10.53 10.46
CA ARG A 83 -10.46 -10.80 11.78
C ARG A 83 -9.39 -11.23 12.78
N GLU A 84 -9.56 -10.76 14.01
CA GLU A 84 -8.78 -11.17 15.17
C GLU A 84 -9.71 -11.63 16.30
N SER A 85 -9.21 -12.49 17.19
CA SER A 85 -9.92 -12.86 18.39
C SER A 85 -8.97 -13.04 19.57
N TYR A 86 -9.46 -12.67 20.74
CA TYR A 86 -8.71 -12.58 21.99
C TYR A 86 -9.28 -13.54 23.02
N ALA A 87 -8.42 -14.32 23.66
CA ALA A 87 -8.79 -15.18 24.77
C ALA A 87 -8.04 -14.74 26.04
N TYR A 88 -8.73 -14.79 27.17
CA TYR A 88 -8.21 -14.30 28.45
C TYR A 88 -8.30 -15.38 29.51
N ASP A 89 -7.36 -15.38 30.45
CA ASP A 89 -7.43 -16.19 31.64
C ASP A 89 -8.67 -15.80 32.48
N ALA A 90 -9.42 -16.80 32.91
CA ALA A 90 -10.66 -16.59 33.65
C ALA A 90 -10.43 -16.15 35.09
N SER A 91 -9.26 -16.44 35.67
CA SER A 91 -8.95 -16.17 37.06
C SER A 91 -8.42 -14.75 37.30
N ASP A 92 -7.67 -14.20 36.34
CA ASP A 92 -6.98 -12.92 36.49
C ASP A 92 -7.14 -11.93 35.35
N GLY A 93 -7.73 -12.37 34.26
CA GLY A 93 -8.00 -11.50 33.11
C GLY A 93 -6.82 -11.25 32.18
N SER A 94 -5.68 -11.90 32.38
CA SER A 94 -4.53 -11.78 31.47
C SER A 94 -4.86 -12.31 30.08
N LEU A 95 -4.37 -11.65 29.02
CA LEU A 95 -4.49 -12.12 27.63
C LEU A 95 -3.67 -13.39 27.46
N THR A 96 -4.29 -14.50 27.10
CA THR A 96 -3.59 -15.78 26.89
C THR A 96 -3.36 -16.10 25.43
N THR A 97 -4.24 -15.61 24.56
CA THR A 97 -4.16 -15.91 23.13
C THR A 97 -4.72 -14.75 22.30
N LEU A 98 -4.02 -14.43 21.23
CA LEU A 98 -4.49 -13.61 20.12
C LEU A 98 -4.43 -14.46 18.83
N ASN A 99 -5.57 -14.73 18.21
CA ASN A 99 -5.60 -15.23 16.85
C ASN A 99 -5.55 -14.03 15.92
N THR A 100 -4.50 -13.91 15.15
CA THR A 100 -4.20 -12.74 14.33
C THR A 100 -4.92 -12.78 12.98
N ALA A 101 -4.99 -11.64 12.33
CA ALA A 101 -5.60 -11.50 11.02
C ALA A 101 -4.82 -12.19 9.89
N VAL A 102 -3.54 -12.47 10.07
CA VAL A 102 -2.71 -13.25 9.12
C VAL A 102 -2.86 -14.77 9.29
N GLY A 103 -3.75 -15.22 10.16
CA GLY A 103 -4.00 -16.64 10.37
C GLY A 103 -3.03 -17.32 11.34
N THR A 104 -2.14 -16.58 11.98
CA THR A 104 -1.29 -17.07 13.06
C THR A 104 -1.94 -16.89 14.43
N LYS A 105 -1.39 -17.58 15.42
CA LYS A 105 -1.80 -17.46 16.81
C LYS A 105 -0.61 -16.98 17.65
N ILE A 106 -0.82 -16.00 18.51
CA ILE A 106 0.14 -15.60 19.55
C ILE A 106 -0.34 -16.15 20.89
N GLY A 107 0.50 -16.94 21.55
CA GLY A 107 0.28 -17.40 22.91
C GLY A 107 1.12 -16.58 23.89
N TYR A 108 0.52 -16.13 24.99
CA TYR A 108 1.15 -15.28 25.99
C TYR A 108 1.36 -16.04 27.29
N ASN A 109 2.57 -15.94 27.86
CA ASN A 109 2.90 -16.47 29.18
C ASN A 109 3.36 -15.34 30.09
N TYR A 110 2.97 -15.42 31.35
CA TYR A 110 3.28 -14.42 32.35
C TYR A 110 4.03 -15.05 33.56
N ASP A 111 4.80 -14.23 34.24
CA ASP A 111 5.40 -14.62 35.50
C ASP A 111 4.40 -14.48 36.69
N ALA A 112 4.85 -14.81 37.90
CA ALA A 112 4.02 -14.72 39.09
C ALA A 112 3.59 -13.27 39.46
N LEU A 113 4.28 -12.25 38.91
CA LEU A 113 3.96 -10.84 39.08
C LEU A 113 3.10 -10.30 37.94
N LYS A 114 2.64 -11.17 37.03
CA LYS A 114 1.84 -10.82 35.84
C LYS A 114 2.57 -9.97 34.82
N ARG A 115 3.90 -10.02 34.80
CA ARG A 115 4.70 -9.44 33.73
C ARG A 115 4.83 -10.46 32.59
N LEU A 116 4.88 -9.98 31.36
CA LEU A 116 5.02 -10.83 30.18
C LEU A 116 6.36 -11.59 30.23
N ARG A 117 6.31 -12.93 30.27
CA ARG A 117 7.49 -13.79 30.24
C ARG A 117 7.85 -14.25 28.83
N SER A 118 6.85 -14.57 28.04
CA SER A 118 7.07 -14.90 26.62
C SER A 118 5.83 -14.71 25.77
N ARG A 119 6.08 -14.54 24.48
CA ARG A 119 5.06 -14.65 23.40
C ARG A 119 5.55 -15.68 22.41
N ALA A 120 4.74 -16.69 22.13
CA ALA A 120 5.05 -17.70 21.11
C ALA A 120 4.09 -17.56 19.94
N ILE A 121 4.62 -17.55 18.74
CA ILE A 121 3.90 -17.41 17.47
C ILE A 121 3.74 -18.78 16.84
N TYR A 122 2.52 -19.11 16.39
CA TYR A 122 2.17 -20.41 15.83
C TYR A 122 1.48 -20.25 14.48
N GLN A 123 1.82 -21.12 13.54
CA GLN A 123 1.02 -21.40 12.35
C GLN A 123 0.20 -22.67 12.60
N GLY A 124 -1.11 -22.52 12.78
CA GLY A 124 -1.94 -23.62 13.27
C GLY A 124 -1.50 -24.10 14.66
N SER A 125 -1.00 -25.34 14.76
CA SER A 125 -0.40 -25.91 15.97
C SER A 125 1.12 -25.88 15.99
N THR A 126 1.77 -25.54 14.88
CA THR A 126 3.23 -25.53 14.73
C THR A 126 3.78 -24.20 15.24
N PRO A 127 4.66 -24.20 16.24
CA PRO A 127 5.33 -22.99 16.67
C PRO A 127 6.33 -22.55 15.59
N LEU A 128 6.36 -21.23 15.30
CA LEU A 128 7.30 -20.62 14.36
C LEU A 128 8.50 -20.04 15.12
N PHE A 129 8.25 -19.11 16.00
CA PHE A 129 9.26 -18.48 16.86
C PHE A 129 8.64 -17.98 18.14
N GLU A 130 9.48 -17.65 19.11
CA GLU A 130 9.09 -17.14 20.42
C GLU A 130 9.98 -15.96 20.82
N ASN A 131 9.42 -14.93 21.42
CA ASN A 131 10.21 -13.96 22.15
C ASN A 131 10.06 -14.12 23.66
N ARG A 132 11.17 -13.94 24.38
CA ARG A 132 11.27 -14.17 25.83
C ARG A 132 11.81 -12.94 26.54
N TYR A 133 11.30 -12.76 27.75
CA TYR A 133 11.66 -11.65 28.64
C TYR A 133 12.14 -12.18 29.98
N ALA A 134 13.27 -11.68 30.48
CA ALA A 134 13.69 -11.84 31.86
C ALA A 134 13.89 -10.46 32.48
N TYR A 135 13.50 -10.31 33.71
CA TYR A 135 13.46 -9.01 34.41
C TYR A 135 14.59 -8.86 35.38
N ALA A 136 15.18 -7.67 35.44
CA ALA A 136 16.27 -7.32 36.31
C ALA A 136 15.86 -7.44 37.82
N THR A 137 16.82 -7.86 38.63
CA THR A 137 16.69 -7.93 40.09
C THR A 137 17.62 -6.93 40.72
N GLN A 138 17.10 -6.17 41.69
CA GLN A 138 17.90 -5.30 42.51
C GLN A 138 18.47 -6.05 43.75
N SER A 139 19.39 -5.41 44.46
CA SER A 139 19.96 -5.92 45.70
C SER A 139 18.87 -6.32 46.72
N GLY A 140 18.96 -7.54 47.27
CA GLY A 140 17.93 -8.10 48.16
C GLY A 140 16.84 -8.92 47.47
N ASN A 141 17.07 -9.41 46.24
CA ASN A 141 16.14 -10.19 45.42
C ASN A 141 14.81 -9.46 45.10
N GLN A 142 14.80 -8.15 45.06
CA GLN A 142 13.64 -7.37 44.64
C GLN A 142 13.59 -7.35 43.12
N SER A 143 12.52 -7.90 42.54
CA SER A 143 12.32 -7.87 41.10
C SER A 143 11.81 -6.51 40.64
N THR A 144 12.36 -6.01 39.56
CA THR A 144 11.97 -4.75 38.92
C THR A 144 11.02 -4.98 37.73
N ALA A 145 10.53 -3.90 37.10
CA ALA A 145 9.80 -3.96 35.86
C ALA A 145 10.76 -3.86 34.62
N LEU A 146 12.06 -3.63 34.86
CA LEU A 146 13.05 -3.48 33.81
C LEU A 146 13.42 -4.85 33.24
N VAL A 147 13.48 -4.94 31.89
CA VAL A 147 13.84 -6.16 31.19
C VAL A 147 15.36 -6.27 31.12
N GLU A 148 15.93 -7.29 31.72
CA GLU A 148 17.38 -7.55 31.69
C GLU A 148 17.79 -8.36 30.45
N PHE A 149 16.98 -9.39 30.08
CA PHE A 149 17.20 -10.18 28.88
C PHE A 149 15.96 -10.22 28.02
N PHE A 150 16.18 -10.07 26.74
CA PHE A 150 15.15 -10.12 25.71
C PHE A 150 15.70 -10.84 24.48
N ASN A 151 14.99 -11.85 23.97
CA ASN A 151 15.40 -12.52 22.74
C ASN A 151 14.22 -13.03 21.92
N TYR A 152 14.46 -13.18 20.63
CA TYR A 152 13.66 -13.99 19.71
C TYR A 152 14.42 -15.28 19.39
N ARG A 153 13.68 -16.39 19.37
CA ARG A 153 14.21 -17.72 19.04
C ARG A 153 13.31 -18.40 18.04
N LEU A 154 13.91 -19.13 17.09
CA LEU A 154 13.16 -20.09 16.29
C LEU A 154 12.57 -21.17 17.21
N ALA A 155 11.40 -21.69 16.83
CA ALA A 155 10.81 -22.77 17.57
C ALA A 155 11.59 -24.08 17.34
N SER A 156 11.76 -24.85 18.42
CA SER A 156 12.35 -26.19 18.38
C SER A 156 11.62 -27.12 19.34
N ASP A 157 11.68 -28.43 19.10
CA ASP A 157 10.98 -29.45 19.92
C ASP A 157 11.48 -29.48 21.37
N ASP A 158 12.72 -29.11 21.62
CA ASP A 158 13.34 -29.06 22.96
C ASP A 158 13.22 -27.69 23.64
N GLY A 159 12.63 -26.69 22.94
CA GLY A 159 12.49 -25.33 23.43
C GLY A 159 13.77 -24.50 23.43
N ASN A 160 14.84 -24.99 22.81
CA ASN A 160 16.16 -24.35 22.71
C ASN A 160 16.52 -24.02 21.25
N GLY A 161 15.55 -23.57 20.45
CA GLY A 161 15.79 -23.17 19.08
C GLY A 161 16.83 -22.05 18.96
N ASP A 162 17.36 -21.89 17.75
CA ASP A 162 18.37 -20.89 17.45
C ASP A 162 17.87 -19.48 17.78
N ILE A 163 18.76 -18.66 18.35
CA ILE A 163 18.46 -17.26 18.61
C ILE A 163 18.48 -16.51 17.28
N ILE A 164 17.38 -15.81 16.99
CA ILE A 164 17.28 -14.87 15.86
C ILE A 164 18.02 -13.58 16.25
N VAL A 165 17.60 -12.98 17.38
CA VAL A 165 18.26 -11.86 18.03
C VAL A 165 18.14 -12.03 19.55
N GLY A 166 19.17 -11.64 20.30
CA GLY A 166 19.18 -11.68 21.74
C GLY A 166 19.94 -10.50 22.32
N TYR A 167 19.36 -9.89 23.36
CA TYR A 167 19.92 -8.70 23.99
C TYR A 167 19.94 -8.83 25.52
N GLN A 168 21.01 -8.32 26.12
CA GLN A 168 21.07 -7.98 27.55
C GLN A 168 21.07 -6.47 27.70
N TYR A 169 20.26 -5.96 28.63
CA TYR A 169 20.15 -4.53 28.94
C TYR A 169 20.64 -4.27 30.37
N GLU A 170 21.44 -3.24 30.54
CA GLU A 170 21.85 -2.70 31.84
C GLU A 170 21.26 -1.30 32.03
N TYR A 171 21.07 -0.88 33.27
CA TYR A 171 20.32 0.35 33.58
C TYR A 171 21.02 1.14 34.68
N ASP A 172 20.91 2.46 34.58
CA ASP A 172 21.24 3.35 35.70
C ASP A 172 20.19 3.30 36.84
N ASN A 173 20.41 4.07 37.87
CA ASN A 173 19.45 4.17 38.98
C ASN A 173 18.14 4.90 38.60
N GLY A 174 18.11 5.63 37.50
CA GLY A 174 16.94 6.30 36.94
C GLY A 174 16.09 5.38 36.06
N GLY A 175 16.62 4.21 35.71
CA GLY A 175 16.00 3.25 34.81
C GLY A 175 16.30 3.53 33.33
N ASN A 176 17.26 4.39 33.03
CA ASN A 176 17.75 4.60 31.67
C ASN A 176 18.66 3.44 31.27
N ILE A 177 18.60 3.00 30.01
CA ILE A 177 19.48 1.95 29.47
C ILE A 177 20.89 2.54 29.36
N THR A 178 21.89 1.89 30.01
CA THR A 178 23.30 2.28 29.90
C THR A 178 24.07 1.41 28.94
N ASP A 179 23.70 0.13 28.84
CA ASP A 179 24.40 -0.82 27.99
C ASP A 179 23.44 -1.79 27.35
N ILE A 180 23.66 -2.07 26.06
CA ILE A 180 23.02 -3.15 25.31
C ILE A 180 24.12 -4.09 24.83
N LYS A 181 23.97 -5.39 25.13
CA LYS A 181 24.86 -6.43 24.64
C LYS A 181 24.07 -7.39 23.76
N ALA A 182 24.60 -7.76 22.60
CA ALA A 182 24.01 -8.79 21.74
C ALA A 182 24.46 -10.17 22.19
N GLU A 183 23.55 -11.16 22.16
CA GLU A 183 23.84 -12.57 22.37
C GLU A 183 24.21 -13.20 21.03
N VAL A 184 25.50 -13.52 20.83
CA VAL A 184 26.04 -14.17 19.63
C VAL A 184 26.73 -15.45 20.04
N ASP A 185 26.30 -16.59 19.52
CA ASP A 185 26.84 -17.92 19.84
C ASP A 185 26.95 -18.22 21.36
N GLY A 186 25.99 -17.69 22.13
CA GLY A 186 25.94 -17.82 23.60
C GLY A 186 26.92 -16.94 24.37
N ALA A 187 27.62 -16.02 23.69
CA ALA A 187 28.44 -14.98 24.30
C ALA A 187 27.72 -13.62 24.22
N LEU A 188 27.90 -12.78 25.25
CA LEU A 188 27.40 -11.42 25.27
C LEU A 188 28.49 -10.48 24.77
N ILE A 189 28.22 -9.82 23.65
CA ILE A 189 29.14 -8.89 22.97
C ILE A 189 28.57 -7.48 23.11
N PRO A 190 29.35 -6.46 23.50
CA PRO A 190 28.88 -5.08 23.52
C PRO A 190 28.29 -4.67 22.16
N LEU A 191 27.12 -4.07 22.18
CA LEU A 191 26.43 -3.53 21.01
C LEU A 191 26.31 -2.02 21.10
N GLU A 192 25.82 -1.50 22.23
CA GLU A 192 25.62 -0.09 22.45
C GLU A 192 25.95 0.31 23.90
N HIS A 193 26.43 1.54 24.10
CA HIS A 193 26.64 2.15 25.42
C HIS A 193 26.11 3.57 25.41
N TYR A 194 25.47 3.98 26.52
CA TYR A 194 24.83 5.28 26.69
C TYR A 194 25.23 5.95 27.98
N GLU A 195 25.58 7.24 27.92
CA GLU A 195 25.77 8.10 29.07
C GLU A 195 24.74 9.22 29.07
N TYR A 196 24.29 9.61 30.25
CA TYR A 196 23.27 10.64 30.45
C TYR A 196 23.78 11.78 31.31
N GLU A 197 23.25 12.99 31.07
CA GLU A 197 23.49 14.15 31.92
C GLU A 197 22.90 13.92 33.34
N GLU A 198 23.73 14.08 34.37
CA GLU A 198 23.34 13.77 35.76
C GLU A 198 22.11 14.54 36.26
N LYS A 199 21.89 15.76 35.78
CA LYS A 199 20.85 16.65 36.31
C LYS A 199 19.53 16.55 35.56
N GLN A 200 19.57 16.34 34.26
CA GLN A 200 18.42 16.42 33.36
C GLN A 200 18.06 15.06 32.74
N GLY A 201 18.97 14.08 32.83
CA GLY A 201 18.79 12.75 32.27
C GLY A 201 18.77 12.72 30.74
N GLN A 202 19.29 13.76 30.09
CA GLN A 202 19.41 13.83 28.64
C GLN A 202 20.58 12.96 28.17
N LEU A 203 20.43 12.37 26.99
CA LEU A 203 21.47 11.56 26.37
C LEU A 203 22.68 12.44 26.06
N LYS A 204 23.83 12.11 26.64
CA LYS A 204 25.08 12.85 26.49
C LYS A 204 26.00 12.19 25.47
N THR A 205 26.15 10.86 25.59
CA THR A 205 27.00 10.08 24.70
C THR A 205 26.28 8.80 24.33
N ALA A 206 26.38 8.39 23.07
CA ALA A 206 26.02 7.06 22.63
C ALA A 206 27.18 6.46 21.82
N ILE A 207 27.47 5.18 22.06
CA ILE A 207 28.55 4.45 21.39
C ILE A 207 27.97 3.17 20.80
N ARG A 208 28.30 2.90 19.53
CA ARG A 208 27.99 1.64 18.87
C ARG A 208 29.25 0.81 18.72
N TYR A 209 29.10 -0.49 18.92
CA TYR A 209 30.18 -1.45 18.80
C TYR A 209 29.88 -2.47 17.68
N GLU A 210 30.91 -2.87 16.95
CA GLU A 210 30.88 -4.04 16.08
C GLU A 210 32.01 -5.00 16.50
N ASN A 211 31.65 -6.28 16.69
CA ASN A 211 32.59 -7.32 17.15
C ASN A 211 33.38 -6.92 18.42
N GLY A 212 32.78 -6.07 19.27
CA GLY A 212 33.38 -5.60 20.51
C GLY A 212 34.31 -4.40 20.36
N GLU A 213 34.50 -3.88 19.17
CA GLU A 213 35.26 -2.65 18.89
C GLU A 213 34.31 -1.48 18.66
N GLU A 214 34.62 -0.32 19.20
CA GLU A 214 33.87 0.92 18.99
C GLU A 214 33.98 1.34 17.51
N VAL A 215 32.83 1.58 16.87
CA VAL A 215 32.75 1.96 15.46
C VAL A 215 32.14 3.32 15.23
N ASP A 216 31.19 3.71 16.10
CA ASP A 216 30.56 5.02 16.06
C ASP A 216 30.41 5.58 17.49
N ARG A 217 30.54 6.88 17.60
CA ARG A 217 30.31 7.65 18.83
C ARG A 217 29.56 8.92 18.51
N TRP A 218 28.45 9.16 19.18
CA TRP A 218 27.69 10.41 19.14
C TRP A 218 27.84 11.13 20.47
N THR A 219 28.10 12.44 20.43
CA THR A 219 28.18 13.31 21.59
C THR A 219 27.22 14.48 21.42
N TYR A 220 26.38 14.72 22.41
CA TYR A 220 25.32 15.73 22.36
C TYR A 220 25.60 16.86 23.36
N SER A 221 25.28 18.09 22.96
CA SER A 221 25.25 19.24 23.87
C SER A 221 23.86 19.89 23.86
N TYR A 222 23.48 20.47 24.99
CA TYR A 222 22.13 21.03 25.17
C TYR A 222 22.21 22.43 25.78
N ASP A 223 21.19 23.24 25.51
CA ASP A 223 20.93 24.46 26.24
C ASP A 223 20.26 24.18 27.59
N THR A 224 20.02 25.26 28.37
CA THR A 224 19.35 25.12 29.69
C THR A 224 17.87 24.75 29.61
N ALA A 225 17.23 24.91 28.45
CA ALA A 225 15.85 24.52 28.20
C ALA A 225 15.72 23.07 27.73
N GLY A 226 16.83 22.45 27.31
CA GLY A 226 16.88 21.08 26.83
C GLY A 226 16.91 20.93 25.32
N ASN A 227 17.05 22.02 24.58
CA ASN A 227 17.22 21.96 23.13
C ASN A 227 18.64 21.46 22.80
N ILE A 228 18.76 20.60 21.79
CA ILE A 228 20.05 20.08 21.29
C ILE A 228 20.78 21.24 20.60
N LEU A 229 21.99 21.56 21.01
CA LEU A 229 22.85 22.59 20.39
C LEU A 229 23.84 21.97 19.41
N SER A 230 24.30 20.76 19.67
CA SER A 230 25.16 20.05 18.74
C SER A 230 25.01 18.55 18.87
N GLU A 231 25.24 17.87 17.75
CA GLU A 231 25.43 16.43 17.63
C GLU A 231 26.76 16.21 16.90
N ASP A 232 27.72 15.61 17.57
CA ASP A 232 29.03 15.28 17.04
C ASP A 232 29.13 13.78 16.86
N HIS A 233 29.21 13.32 15.62
CA HIS A 233 29.34 11.92 15.23
C HIS A 233 30.79 11.63 14.80
N GLU A 234 31.45 10.77 15.54
CA GLU A 234 32.75 10.20 15.23
C GLU A 234 32.57 8.76 14.76
N GLY A 235 33.00 8.39 13.56
CA GLY A 235 32.87 7.05 12.98
C GLY A 235 33.18 7.01 11.49
N SER A 236 32.55 6.08 10.77
CA SER A 236 32.77 5.91 9.33
C SER A 236 32.39 7.12 8.49
N ASN A 237 31.39 7.89 8.95
CA ASN A 237 30.92 9.13 8.36
C ASN A 237 30.88 10.20 9.46
N SER A 238 32.06 10.68 9.89
CA SER A 238 32.13 11.69 10.95
C SER A 238 31.51 13.01 10.50
N GLU A 239 30.46 13.46 11.22
CA GLU A 239 29.72 14.69 10.93
C GLU A 239 29.47 15.46 12.24
N LEU A 240 29.49 16.78 12.16
CA LEU A 240 29.11 17.67 13.25
C LEU A 240 27.92 18.50 12.79
N HIS A 241 26.79 18.36 13.51
CA HIS A 241 25.62 19.19 13.30
C HIS A 241 25.49 20.22 14.42
N GLU A 242 25.26 21.46 14.03
CA GLU A 242 25.02 22.57 14.95
C GLU A 242 23.59 23.11 14.77
N TYR A 243 22.90 23.33 15.88
CA TYR A 243 21.52 23.77 15.91
C TYR A 243 21.41 25.12 16.65
N ALA A 244 20.59 26.05 16.11
CA ALA A 244 20.36 27.34 16.76
C ALA A 244 18.82 27.57 16.97
N TYR A 245 18.52 28.27 18.10
CA TYR A 245 17.15 28.59 18.54
C TYR A 245 17.09 30.08 18.89
N GLU A 246 17.09 30.96 17.86
CA GLU A 246 17.25 32.41 18.02
C GLU A 246 15.93 33.19 18.07
N ASP A 247 14.74 32.54 17.95
CA ASP A 247 13.46 33.23 18.08
C ASP A 247 13.19 33.58 19.55
N GLY A 248 13.31 34.84 19.88
CA GLY A 248 13.13 35.36 21.26
C GLY A 248 11.68 35.24 21.80
N ARG A 249 10.70 34.87 21.00
CA ARG A 249 9.30 34.64 21.40
C ARG A 249 8.97 33.18 21.53
N TRP A 250 9.68 32.32 20.78
CA TRP A 250 9.48 30.88 20.72
C TRP A 250 10.84 30.18 20.85
N GLY A 251 11.31 30.07 22.08
CA GLY A 251 12.68 29.68 22.41
C GLY A 251 13.05 28.23 22.09
N ASP A 252 12.12 27.39 21.67
CA ASP A 252 12.32 26.02 21.18
C ASP A 252 12.07 25.88 19.67
N LEU A 253 11.90 27.01 18.95
CA LEU A 253 11.83 27.00 17.49
C LEU A 253 13.24 26.92 16.92
N LEU A 254 13.53 25.83 16.21
CA LEU A 254 14.80 25.63 15.51
C LEU A 254 14.92 26.67 14.39
N THR A 255 15.91 27.56 14.47
CA THR A 255 16.08 28.65 13.51
C THR A 255 17.15 28.42 12.48
N SER A 256 18.15 27.58 12.80
CA SER A 256 19.14 27.16 11.78
C SER A 256 19.69 25.76 12.10
N VAL A 257 20.16 25.09 11.06
CA VAL A 257 20.93 23.84 11.11
C VAL A 257 22.18 24.03 10.28
N ASP A 258 23.36 23.80 10.86
CA ASP A 258 24.67 23.92 10.22
C ASP A 258 24.90 25.29 9.55
N GLY A 259 24.34 26.33 10.17
CA GLY A 259 24.39 27.70 9.67
C GLY A 259 23.44 28.00 8.50
N ILE A 260 22.54 27.10 8.14
CA ILE A 260 21.47 27.32 7.16
C ILE A 260 20.22 27.77 7.90
N ASP A 261 19.74 28.97 7.61
CA ASP A 261 18.51 29.49 8.20
C ASP A 261 17.26 28.74 7.70
N LEU A 262 16.37 28.44 8.63
CA LEU A 262 15.08 27.83 8.36
C LEU A 262 13.98 28.90 8.31
N GLU A 263 13.05 28.79 7.38
CA GLU A 263 11.95 29.71 7.24
C GLU A 263 10.63 29.05 7.68
N TYR A 264 9.73 29.84 8.29
CA TYR A 264 8.46 29.37 8.84
C TYR A 264 7.29 30.26 8.43
N ASP A 265 6.11 29.66 8.26
CA ASP A 265 4.88 30.41 8.13
C ASP A 265 4.41 30.98 9.49
N GLY A 266 3.34 31.79 9.47
CA GLY A 266 2.76 32.37 10.68
C GLY A 266 2.18 31.38 11.69
N SER A 267 2.08 30.10 11.36
CA SER A 267 1.63 29.00 12.21
C SER A 267 2.79 28.17 12.77
N GLY A 268 4.03 28.54 12.40
CA GLY A 268 5.24 27.82 12.78
C GLY A 268 5.49 26.53 11.98
N ASN A 269 4.95 26.44 10.78
CA ASN A 269 5.30 25.36 9.87
C ASN A 269 6.52 25.76 9.05
N PRO A 270 7.54 24.88 8.88
CA PRO A 270 8.70 25.19 8.05
C PRO A 270 8.25 25.37 6.59
N THR A 271 8.67 26.46 5.97
CA THR A 271 8.46 26.72 4.53
C THR A 271 9.72 26.48 3.72
N LEU A 272 10.88 26.52 4.39
CA LEU A 272 12.17 26.13 3.86
C LEU A 272 12.87 25.23 4.89
N TYR A 273 13.31 24.07 4.49
CA TYR A 273 14.03 23.11 5.35
C TYR A 273 15.24 22.53 4.63
N ALA A 274 16.38 22.54 5.29
CA ALA A 274 17.60 21.91 4.82
C ALA A 274 17.74 20.51 5.43
N ASN A 275 18.05 19.53 4.60
CA ASN A 275 18.45 18.21 5.05
C ASN A 275 19.95 18.04 4.76
N GLY A 276 20.77 18.35 5.75
CA GLY A 276 22.21 18.46 5.56
C GLY A 276 22.61 19.66 4.68
N THR A 277 23.78 19.61 4.08
CA THR A 277 24.35 20.73 3.30
C THR A 277 23.88 20.80 1.85
N GLU A 278 23.10 19.84 1.35
CA GLU A 278 22.90 19.69 -0.09
C GLU A 278 21.45 19.80 -0.60
N LEU A 279 20.43 19.69 0.25
CA LEU A 279 19.03 19.67 -0.20
C LEU A 279 18.18 20.65 0.60
N LEU A 280 17.67 21.69 -0.06
CA LEU A 280 16.68 22.61 0.48
C LEU A 280 15.30 22.17 0.01
N TRP A 281 14.40 21.88 0.97
CA TRP A 281 13.00 21.59 0.71
C TRP A 281 12.17 22.85 0.80
N ASN A 282 11.48 23.23 -0.27
CA ASN A 282 10.41 24.22 -0.26
C ASN A 282 9.10 23.52 0.09
N MET A 283 8.43 23.96 1.15
CA MET A 283 7.25 23.31 1.71
C MET A 283 6.02 24.21 1.65
N GLU A 284 4.90 23.65 1.21
CA GLU A 284 3.59 24.30 1.19
C GLU A 284 2.64 23.60 2.14
N TRP A 285 1.92 24.38 2.94
CA TRP A 285 1.03 23.87 3.98
C TRP A 285 -0.42 24.24 3.73
N GLN A 286 -1.34 23.35 4.11
CA GLN A 286 -2.79 23.58 4.06
C GLN A 286 -3.44 23.24 5.40
N ASN A 287 -4.63 23.80 5.64
CA ASN A 287 -5.45 23.51 6.84
C ASN A 287 -4.68 23.68 8.17
N GLY A 288 -3.74 24.59 8.21
CA GLY A 288 -2.94 24.93 9.37
C GLY A 288 -1.64 24.14 9.47
N ARG A 289 -1.66 22.81 9.53
CA ARG A 289 -0.46 21.97 9.75
C ARG A 289 -0.39 20.71 8.87
N GLN A 290 -1.05 20.71 7.73
CA GLN A 290 -0.96 19.60 6.79
C GLN A 290 -0.01 20.00 5.65
N LEU A 291 1.10 19.30 5.52
CA LEU A 291 2.01 19.47 4.40
C LEU A 291 1.31 19.07 3.11
N SER A 292 1.07 20.01 2.21
CA SER A 292 0.42 19.73 0.92
C SER A 292 1.41 19.39 -0.17
N ARG A 293 2.61 20.02 -0.12
CA ARG A 293 3.65 19.83 -1.12
C ARG A 293 5.01 20.06 -0.49
N ALA A 294 6.00 19.30 -0.93
CA ALA A 294 7.43 19.60 -0.74
C ALA A 294 8.15 19.45 -2.08
N ALA A 295 9.08 20.34 -2.40
CA ALA A 295 9.84 20.26 -3.64
C ALA A 295 11.30 20.65 -3.38
N THR A 296 12.22 19.97 -4.06
CA THR A 296 13.66 20.26 -4.00
C THR A 296 14.31 20.21 -5.37
N GLU A 297 15.19 21.17 -5.65
CA GLU A 297 16.05 21.13 -6.82
C GLU A 297 17.32 20.35 -6.46
N ARG A 298 17.52 19.17 -7.05
CA ARG A 298 18.78 18.41 -6.90
C ARG A 298 19.91 19.04 -7.69
N ASP A 299 19.58 19.52 -8.88
CA ASP A 299 20.47 20.22 -9.78
C ASP A 299 19.64 21.03 -10.80
N SER A 300 20.28 21.72 -11.73
CA SER A 300 19.58 22.52 -12.75
C SER A 300 18.70 21.71 -13.73
N THR A 301 18.69 20.39 -13.61
CA THR A 301 17.99 19.48 -14.53
C THR A 301 17.00 18.55 -13.84
N THR A 302 17.06 18.42 -12.52
CA THR A 302 16.18 17.50 -11.75
C THR A 302 15.52 18.19 -10.56
N GLU A 303 14.23 18.00 -10.42
CA GLU A 303 13.40 18.41 -9.27
C GLU A 303 12.65 17.19 -8.74
N ASP A 304 12.70 16.95 -7.44
CA ASP A 304 11.83 15.98 -6.78
C ASP A 304 10.65 16.74 -6.15
N VAL A 305 9.43 16.28 -6.44
CA VAL A 305 8.18 16.85 -5.92
C VAL A 305 7.41 15.79 -5.16
N LEU A 306 7.01 16.14 -3.95
CA LEU A 306 6.16 15.34 -3.08
C LEU A 306 4.82 16.06 -2.92
N ASP A 307 3.73 15.44 -3.35
CA ASP A 307 2.37 15.93 -3.14
C ASP A 307 1.63 15.02 -2.16
N PHE A 308 0.91 15.62 -1.20
CA PHE A 308 0.23 14.91 -0.13
C PHE A 308 -1.28 15.18 -0.14
N ALA A 309 -2.07 14.12 0.07
CA ALA A 309 -3.51 14.23 0.27
C ALA A 309 -3.90 13.67 1.64
N TYR A 310 -4.95 14.26 2.22
CA TYR A 310 -5.43 13.95 3.56
C TYR A 310 -6.94 13.72 3.54
N ASP A 311 -7.41 12.86 4.44
CA ASP A 311 -8.83 12.76 4.72
C ASP A 311 -9.32 13.95 5.57
N ALA A 312 -10.62 13.98 5.83
CA ALA A 312 -11.23 15.05 6.61
C ALA A 312 -10.81 15.07 8.10
N ASN A 313 -10.22 13.98 8.61
CA ASN A 313 -9.64 13.91 9.95
C ASN A 313 -8.19 14.40 10.00
N GLY A 314 -7.61 14.74 8.84
CA GLY A 314 -6.22 15.15 8.74
C GLY A 314 -5.24 13.97 8.65
N ILE A 315 -5.74 12.76 8.38
CA ILE A 315 -4.89 11.58 8.19
C ILE A 315 -4.44 11.54 6.73
N ARG A 316 -3.15 11.37 6.49
CA ARG A 316 -2.59 11.25 5.14
C ARG A 316 -3.12 9.99 4.45
N THR A 317 -3.73 10.19 3.28
CA THR A 317 -4.30 9.12 2.45
C THR A 317 -3.51 8.85 1.19
N ARG A 318 -2.67 9.80 0.77
CA ARG A 318 -1.81 9.65 -0.41
C ARG A 318 -0.53 10.46 -0.29
N LYS A 319 0.56 9.91 -0.81
CA LYS A 319 1.79 10.59 -1.16
C LYS A 319 2.07 10.29 -2.64
N THR A 320 2.41 11.30 -3.42
CA THR A 320 2.89 11.14 -4.79
C THR A 320 4.28 11.72 -4.86
N VAL A 321 5.24 10.93 -5.29
CA VAL A 321 6.61 11.34 -5.57
C VAL A 321 6.76 11.47 -7.07
N THR A 322 7.11 12.65 -7.55
CA THR A 322 7.35 12.92 -8.96
C THR A 322 8.78 13.39 -9.13
N ARG A 323 9.55 12.69 -9.95
CA ARG A 323 10.86 13.16 -10.37
C ARG A 323 10.74 13.84 -11.72
N ASN A 324 10.87 15.15 -11.72
CA ASN A 324 10.91 15.97 -12.92
C ASN A 324 12.35 16.04 -13.41
N THR A 325 12.62 15.46 -14.58
CA THR A 325 13.93 15.63 -15.23
C THR A 325 13.76 16.69 -16.30
N TYR A 326 14.32 17.86 -16.08
CA TYR A 326 14.39 18.95 -17.06
C TYR A 326 15.55 18.70 -18.02
N ARG A 327 15.44 17.71 -18.90
CA ARG A 327 16.34 17.72 -20.07
C ARG A 327 15.96 18.94 -20.88
N PRO A 328 16.95 19.70 -21.44
CA PRO A 328 16.63 20.70 -22.45
C PRO A 328 15.80 19.97 -23.50
N VAL A 329 14.55 20.40 -23.66
CA VAL A 329 13.56 19.72 -24.50
C VAL A 329 14.15 19.68 -25.90
N GLN A 330 14.74 18.53 -26.24
CA GLN A 330 15.23 18.33 -27.58
C GLN A 330 14.00 18.30 -28.48
N THR A 331 13.91 19.25 -29.38
CA THR A 331 12.79 19.36 -30.31
C THR A 331 13.21 18.97 -31.70
N TYR A 332 12.33 18.28 -32.40
CA TYR A 332 12.52 17.85 -33.77
C TYR A 332 11.47 18.45 -34.64
N LYS A 333 11.85 18.70 -35.90
CA LYS A 333 11.02 19.31 -36.88
C LYS A 333 10.23 18.27 -37.66
N VAL A 334 8.91 18.36 -37.64
CA VAL A 334 8.02 17.57 -38.49
C VAL A 334 7.58 18.43 -39.66
N THR A 335 7.85 17.97 -40.89
CA THR A 335 7.49 18.68 -42.12
C THR A 335 6.49 17.86 -42.92
N PHE A 336 5.32 18.41 -43.18
CA PHE A 336 4.30 17.80 -44.03
C PHE A 336 4.43 18.33 -45.46
N VAL A 337 4.64 17.43 -46.43
CA VAL A 337 4.90 17.77 -47.83
C VAL A 337 3.85 17.13 -48.74
N ALA A 338 3.21 17.91 -49.59
CA ALA A 338 2.29 17.45 -50.62
C ALA A 338 2.71 17.96 -52.01
N ASP A 339 2.84 17.07 -53.01
CA ASP A 339 3.34 17.38 -54.34
C ASP A 339 4.62 18.22 -54.36
N GLY A 340 5.57 17.89 -53.45
CA GLY A 340 6.86 18.56 -53.33
C GLY A 340 6.82 19.93 -52.62
N LYS A 341 5.63 20.37 -52.14
CA LYS A 341 5.47 21.63 -51.41
C LYS A 341 5.22 21.38 -49.93
N THR A 342 5.89 22.13 -49.06
CA THR A 342 5.63 22.11 -47.61
C THR A 342 4.23 22.68 -47.35
N VAL A 343 3.41 21.89 -46.63
CA VAL A 343 2.04 22.24 -46.24
C VAL A 343 2.02 22.78 -44.80
N LYS A 344 2.74 22.12 -43.91
CA LYS A 344 2.86 22.50 -42.50
C LYS A 344 4.22 22.08 -41.95
N THR A 345 4.72 22.85 -41.03
CA THR A 345 5.88 22.50 -40.23
C THR A 345 5.50 22.68 -38.75
N MET A 346 5.90 21.78 -37.90
CA MET A 346 5.75 21.91 -36.47
C MET A 346 7.00 21.36 -35.73
N ASN A 347 7.29 21.89 -34.61
CA ASN A 347 8.32 21.34 -33.73
C ASN A 347 7.62 20.50 -32.69
N VAL A 348 8.18 19.34 -32.39
CA VAL A 348 7.71 18.38 -31.38
C VAL A 348 8.85 17.99 -30.45
N THR A 349 8.53 17.61 -29.25
CA THR A 349 9.51 17.14 -28.27
C THR A 349 10.02 15.75 -28.62
N GLU A 350 11.20 15.40 -28.13
CA GLU A 350 11.75 14.03 -28.17
C GLU A 350 10.70 13.01 -27.75
N GLY A 351 10.56 11.93 -28.51
CA GLY A 351 9.62 10.87 -28.22
C GLY A 351 8.15 11.15 -28.53
N TYR A 352 7.81 12.34 -29.06
CA TYR A 352 6.43 12.68 -29.43
C TYR A 352 5.87 11.72 -30.46
N THR A 353 4.64 11.25 -30.25
CA THR A 353 3.90 10.46 -31.24
C THR A 353 2.80 11.32 -31.84
N LEU A 354 2.76 11.41 -33.19
CA LEU A 354 1.78 12.21 -33.88
C LEU A 354 0.36 11.73 -33.63
N LYS A 355 -0.54 12.68 -33.36
CA LYS A 355 -1.99 12.50 -33.22
C LYS A 355 -2.67 12.88 -34.54
N ASP A 356 -3.89 12.39 -34.73
CA ASP A 356 -4.69 12.75 -35.93
C ASP A 356 -4.89 14.25 -36.09
N SER A 357 -4.96 14.99 -34.96
CA SER A 357 -5.09 16.46 -34.96
C SER A 357 -3.85 17.20 -35.47
N ASP A 358 -2.69 16.57 -35.50
CA ASP A 358 -1.43 17.20 -35.96
C ASP A 358 -1.33 17.26 -37.45
N TYR A 359 -2.01 16.34 -38.12
CA TYR A 359 -2.00 16.26 -39.59
C TYR A 359 -2.82 17.40 -40.18
N PRO A 360 -2.25 18.25 -41.06
CA PRO A 360 -3.00 19.27 -41.73
C PRO A 360 -3.94 18.66 -42.78
N ALA A 361 -4.91 19.43 -43.23
CA ALA A 361 -5.73 19.00 -44.36
C ALA A 361 -4.85 18.72 -45.59
N VAL A 362 -5.07 17.56 -46.24
CA VAL A 362 -4.33 17.25 -47.49
C VAL A 362 -4.80 18.17 -48.61
N PRO A 363 -3.91 18.89 -49.31
CA PRO A 363 -4.31 19.70 -50.43
C PRO A 363 -5.08 18.91 -51.49
N THR A 364 -6.14 19.49 -52.02
CA THR A 364 -6.97 18.83 -53.05
C THR A 364 -6.21 18.71 -54.37
N LYS A 365 -6.28 17.53 -55.01
CA LYS A 365 -5.74 17.24 -56.34
C LYS A 365 -6.84 16.65 -57.21
N SER A 366 -7.15 17.31 -58.33
CA SER A 366 -8.25 16.90 -59.21
C SER A 366 -8.09 15.44 -59.65
N GLY A 367 -9.13 14.60 -59.44
CA GLY A 367 -9.15 13.18 -59.82
C GLY A 367 -8.41 12.24 -58.85
N TYR A 368 -7.94 12.74 -57.68
CA TYR A 368 -7.23 11.94 -56.68
C TYR A 368 -7.83 12.13 -55.30
N SER A 369 -7.79 11.06 -54.51
CA SER A 369 -7.95 11.12 -53.03
C SER A 369 -6.57 11.21 -52.41
N GLY A 370 -6.33 12.25 -51.61
CA GLY A 370 -5.07 12.43 -50.90
C GLY A 370 -5.18 11.97 -49.44
N ALA A 371 -4.14 11.33 -48.96
CA ALA A 371 -3.97 10.98 -47.53
C ALA A 371 -2.51 11.18 -47.12
N TRP A 372 -2.28 11.56 -45.88
CA TRP A 372 -0.93 11.54 -45.33
C TRP A 372 -0.47 10.11 -45.11
N LYS A 373 0.83 9.84 -45.35
CA LYS A 373 1.43 8.58 -44.99
C LYS A 373 1.46 8.54 -43.43
N PRO A 374 0.81 7.56 -42.76
CA PRO A 374 0.81 7.50 -41.32
C PRO A 374 2.23 7.33 -40.76
N TYR A 375 2.54 8.04 -39.71
CA TYR A 375 3.77 7.88 -38.91
C TYR A 375 3.38 7.60 -37.47
N THR A 376 3.66 6.38 -37.00
CA THR A 376 3.20 5.88 -35.70
C THR A 376 4.32 5.66 -34.72
N ALA A 377 5.57 5.85 -35.12
CA ALA A 377 6.72 5.74 -34.22
C ALA A 377 6.90 7.04 -33.41
N ALA A 378 7.54 6.93 -32.27
CA ALA A 378 8.04 8.08 -31.52
C ALA A 378 9.09 8.83 -32.39
N ILE A 379 9.10 10.17 -32.30
CA ILE A 379 9.96 11.03 -33.10
C ILE A 379 11.24 11.32 -32.32
N HIS A 380 12.39 10.89 -32.85
CA HIS A 380 13.72 11.05 -32.32
C HIS A 380 14.68 11.81 -33.23
N ASN A 381 14.20 12.34 -34.35
CA ASN A 381 14.93 13.14 -35.31
C ASN A 381 13.96 13.94 -36.20
N ASP A 382 14.48 14.88 -36.96
CA ASP A 382 13.68 15.60 -37.97
C ASP A 382 13.08 14.63 -39.00
N ILE A 383 11.77 14.73 -39.22
CA ILE A 383 11.06 13.87 -40.14
C ILE A 383 10.28 14.64 -41.20
N THR A 384 10.08 14.00 -42.35
CA THR A 384 9.22 14.52 -43.41
C THR A 384 8.11 13.50 -43.74
N ILE A 385 6.87 13.94 -43.63
CA ILE A 385 5.68 13.15 -43.93
C ILE A 385 5.11 13.61 -45.27
N ASN A 386 5.04 12.66 -46.19
CA ASN A 386 4.56 12.96 -47.54
C ASN A 386 3.09 12.56 -47.72
N ALA A 387 2.33 13.41 -48.39
CA ALA A 387 0.99 13.05 -48.83
C ALA A 387 1.07 12.03 -50.00
N VAL A 388 0.20 11.06 -49.94
CA VAL A 388 0.02 10.05 -50.98
C VAL A 388 -1.30 10.33 -51.69
N TYR A 389 -1.26 10.46 -53.00
CA TYR A 389 -2.43 10.68 -53.85
C TYR A 389 -2.79 9.42 -54.64
N THR A 390 -3.97 8.89 -54.35
CA THR A 390 -4.49 7.71 -55.06
C THR A 390 -5.59 8.14 -56.04
N ALA A 391 -5.53 7.69 -57.28
CA ALA A 391 -6.57 7.98 -58.25
C ALA A 391 -7.95 7.51 -57.73
N LEU A 392 -8.95 8.39 -57.81
CA LEU A 392 -10.30 8.08 -57.32
C LEU A 392 -10.94 6.99 -58.18
N LYS A 393 -11.35 5.90 -57.54
CA LYS A 393 -12.27 4.94 -58.14
C LYS A 393 -13.65 5.60 -58.27
N THR A 394 -14.24 5.48 -59.41
CA THR A 394 -15.61 6.00 -59.67
C THR A 394 -16.68 5.17 -58.93
N LYS A 395 -16.37 3.91 -58.63
CA LYS A 395 -17.26 3.00 -57.90
C LYS A 395 -16.51 2.15 -56.88
N HIS A 396 -17.20 1.83 -55.79
CA HIS A 396 -16.71 0.96 -54.72
C HIS A 396 -17.68 -0.19 -54.45
N THR A 397 -17.14 -1.31 -53.99
CA THR A 397 -17.91 -2.49 -53.59
C THR A 397 -18.22 -2.42 -52.09
N VAL A 398 -19.50 -2.60 -51.73
CA VAL A 398 -19.95 -2.80 -50.36
C VAL A 398 -20.45 -4.21 -50.19
N ILE A 399 -19.93 -4.93 -49.17
CA ILE A 399 -20.33 -6.33 -48.86
C ILE A 399 -20.79 -6.39 -47.40
N PHE A 400 -21.97 -6.96 -47.19
CA PHE A 400 -22.56 -7.19 -45.88
C PHE A 400 -22.34 -8.65 -45.45
N PHE A 401 -21.76 -8.90 -44.29
CA PHE A 401 -21.45 -10.22 -43.78
C PHE A 401 -22.22 -10.50 -42.49
N ALA A 402 -22.76 -11.70 -42.36
CA ALA A 402 -23.24 -12.24 -41.07
C ALA A 402 -22.72 -13.67 -40.90
N ASP A 403 -22.19 -14.00 -39.73
CA ASP A 403 -21.55 -15.29 -39.37
C ASP A 403 -20.58 -15.77 -40.50
N GLY A 404 -19.77 -14.85 -41.01
CA GLY A 404 -18.76 -15.14 -42.05
C GLY A 404 -19.29 -15.34 -43.46
N LYS A 405 -20.61 -15.25 -43.68
CA LYS A 405 -21.21 -15.36 -45.01
C LYS A 405 -21.59 -14.00 -45.58
N ALA A 406 -21.28 -13.74 -46.83
CA ALA A 406 -21.75 -12.55 -47.55
C ALA A 406 -23.25 -12.66 -47.84
N LEU A 407 -24.03 -11.71 -47.32
CA LEU A 407 -25.48 -11.64 -47.50
C LEU A 407 -25.88 -10.77 -48.67
N LYS A 408 -25.16 -9.69 -48.90
CA LYS A 408 -25.44 -8.73 -49.97
C LYS A 408 -24.14 -8.10 -50.43
N THR A 409 -24.00 -7.91 -51.76
CA THR A 409 -22.92 -7.15 -52.40
C THR A 409 -23.54 -6.08 -53.27
N MET A 410 -23.04 -4.85 -53.20
CA MET A 410 -23.52 -3.75 -54.05
C MET A 410 -22.35 -2.89 -54.50
N GLN A 411 -22.49 -2.31 -55.71
CA GLN A 411 -21.57 -1.33 -56.27
C GLN A 411 -22.19 0.05 -56.08
N VAL A 412 -21.43 0.95 -55.45
CA VAL A 412 -21.89 2.31 -55.22
C VAL A 412 -20.87 3.33 -55.72
N ASP A 413 -21.34 4.51 -56.06
CA ASP A 413 -20.45 5.58 -56.49
C ASP A 413 -19.59 6.07 -55.35
N ASN A 414 -18.40 6.59 -55.63
CA ASN A 414 -17.52 7.15 -54.64
C ASN A 414 -18.23 8.28 -53.88
N GLY A 415 -18.22 8.20 -52.57
CA GLY A 415 -18.93 9.15 -51.67
C GLY A 415 -20.39 8.81 -51.40
N TYR A 416 -20.90 7.68 -51.87
CA TYR A 416 -22.27 7.21 -51.57
C TYR A 416 -22.49 7.07 -50.08
N THR A 417 -23.61 7.59 -49.59
CA THR A 417 -24.04 7.42 -48.21
C THR A 417 -25.04 6.27 -48.11
N LEU A 418 -24.71 5.25 -47.30
CA LEU A 418 -25.59 4.08 -47.10
C LEU A 418 -26.90 4.52 -46.42
N LYS A 419 -28.01 4.02 -46.97
CA LYS A 419 -29.38 4.23 -46.47
C LYS A 419 -29.83 2.99 -45.69
N ALA A 420 -30.84 3.14 -44.83
CA ALA A 420 -31.40 2.01 -44.08
C ALA A 420 -31.88 0.84 -45.00
N SER A 421 -32.35 1.17 -46.22
CA SER A 421 -32.76 0.18 -47.20
C SER A 421 -31.61 -0.60 -47.83
N ASP A 422 -30.37 -0.18 -47.65
CA ASP A 422 -29.19 -0.86 -48.20
C ASP A 422 -28.79 -2.06 -47.36
N TYR A 423 -29.13 -2.04 -46.06
CA TYR A 423 -28.80 -3.10 -45.14
C TYR A 423 -29.76 -4.29 -45.29
N PRO A 424 -29.26 -5.52 -45.54
CA PRO A 424 -30.12 -6.70 -45.57
C PRO A 424 -30.61 -7.07 -44.18
N SER A 425 -31.65 -7.93 -44.09
CA SER A 425 -32.05 -8.51 -42.82
C SER A 425 -30.93 -9.37 -42.20
N ILE A 426 -30.72 -9.24 -40.90
CA ILE A 426 -29.75 -10.07 -40.16
C ILE A 426 -30.38 -11.44 -39.89
N PRO A 427 -29.70 -12.57 -40.20
CA PRO A 427 -30.21 -13.90 -39.81
C PRO A 427 -30.41 -13.99 -38.29
N GLU A 428 -31.51 -14.63 -37.91
CA GLU A 428 -31.81 -14.94 -36.53
C GLU A 428 -30.78 -15.94 -35.97
N LYS A 429 -30.38 -15.75 -34.71
CA LYS A 429 -29.48 -16.64 -33.99
C LYS A 429 -30.03 -16.82 -32.58
N ASP A 430 -30.37 -18.06 -32.22
CA ASP A 430 -30.97 -18.37 -30.92
C ASP A 430 -30.14 -17.86 -29.74
N GLY A 431 -30.79 -17.08 -28.86
CA GLY A 431 -30.15 -16.51 -27.68
C GLY A 431 -29.31 -15.25 -27.94
N TYR A 432 -29.33 -14.72 -29.16
CA TYR A 432 -28.54 -13.51 -29.50
C TYR A 432 -29.39 -12.44 -30.18
N THR A 433 -29.09 -11.19 -29.89
CA THR A 433 -29.65 -10.05 -30.63
C THR A 433 -28.62 -9.54 -31.63
N GLY A 434 -28.97 -9.52 -32.92
CA GLY A 434 -28.10 -9.08 -34.01
C GLY A 434 -28.34 -7.62 -34.42
N ARG A 435 -27.26 -6.87 -34.69
CA ARG A 435 -27.31 -5.53 -35.28
C ARG A 435 -26.18 -5.34 -36.28
N TRP A 436 -26.37 -4.46 -37.27
CA TRP A 436 -25.30 -4.09 -38.16
C TRP A 436 -24.31 -3.12 -37.51
N ASP A 437 -23.03 -3.26 -37.86
CA ASP A 437 -22.02 -2.25 -37.55
C ASP A 437 -22.24 -1.02 -38.43
N THR A 438 -22.79 0.06 -37.88
CA THR A 438 -23.16 1.28 -38.59
C THR A 438 -22.09 2.39 -38.52
N ARG A 439 -20.86 2.08 -38.07
CA ARG A 439 -19.79 3.06 -37.96
C ARG A 439 -19.36 3.67 -39.27
N VAL A 440 -19.59 2.97 -40.39
CA VAL A 440 -19.27 3.44 -41.72
C VAL A 440 -20.57 3.71 -42.49
N THR A 441 -20.87 4.97 -42.76
CA THR A 441 -22.08 5.38 -43.48
C THR A 441 -21.78 5.93 -44.89
N ARG A 442 -20.60 6.56 -45.08
CA ARG A 442 -20.19 7.14 -46.38
C ARG A 442 -19.09 6.29 -47.00
N ILE A 443 -19.33 5.82 -48.22
CA ILE A 443 -18.46 4.87 -48.94
C ILE A 443 -17.48 5.61 -49.83
N THR A 444 -16.19 5.55 -49.51
CA THR A 444 -15.09 6.13 -50.29
C THR A 444 -14.03 5.10 -50.65
N LYS A 445 -14.23 3.83 -50.27
CA LYS A 445 -13.39 2.68 -50.57
C LYS A 445 -14.22 1.40 -50.53
N ASP A 446 -13.69 0.31 -51.08
CA ASP A 446 -14.31 -1.01 -50.93
C ASP A 446 -14.49 -1.33 -49.44
N THR A 447 -15.69 -1.68 -49.00
CA THR A 447 -16.08 -1.73 -47.59
C THR A 447 -16.80 -3.04 -47.27
N ALA A 448 -16.43 -3.68 -46.18
CA ALA A 448 -17.14 -4.81 -45.59
C ALA A 448 -17.87 -4.34 -44.29
N ILE A 449 -19.14 -4.70 -44.14
CA ILE A 449 -19.97 -4.39 -42.98
C ILE A 449 -20.42 -5.70 -42.33
N TYR A 450 -20.23 -5.82 -41.03
CA TYR A 450 -20.47 -7.06 -40.31
C TYR A 450 -21.67 -6.94 -39.39
N ALA A 451 -22.44 -8.03 -39.26
CA ALA A 451 -23.43 -8.17 -38.21
C ALA A 451 -22.75 -8.51 -36.89
N ILE A 452 -23.16 -7.84 -35.81
CA ILE A 452 -22.69 -8.04 -34.46
C ILE A 452 -23.81 -8.68 -33.66
N TYR A 453 -23.52 -9.78 -32.95
CA TYR A 453 -24.46 -10.53 -32.13
C TYR A 453 -24.05 -10.42 -30.66
N SER A 454 -24.96 -10.10 -29.74
CA SER A 454 -24.76 -10.01 -28.29
C SER A 454 -25.67 -10.95 -27.52
N ASN A 455 -25.14 -11.68 -26.53
CA ASN A 455 -25.87 -12.58 -25.64
C ASN A 455 -26.50 -11.81 -24.46
N ASN A 456 -27.69 -12.24 -23.99
CA ASN A 456 -28.52 -11.50 -23.03
C ASN A 456 -28.84 -12.26 -21.73
N SER A 457 -28.12 -13.34 -21.41
CA SER A 457 -28.43 -14.09 -20.17
C SER A 457 -27.74 -13.52 -18.93
N THR A 458 -28.50 -13.47 -17.83
CA THR A 458 -28.03 -13.10 -16.48
C THR A 458 -28.49 -14.13 -15.49
N HIS A 459 -27.72 -14.31 -14.40
CA HIS A 459 -28.00 -15.27 -13.33
C HIS A 459 -27.97 -14.58 -11.98
N THR A 460 -28.70 -15.16 -11.00
CA THR A 460 -28.80 -14.64 -9.64
C THR A 460 -27.97 -15.47 -8.69
N VAL A 461 -27.12 -14.80 -7.91
CA VAL A 461 -26.41 -15.39 -6.77
C VAL A 461 -27.11 -15.02 -5.49
N THR A 462 -27.56 -15.99 -4.72
CA THR A 462 -28.20 -15.78 -3.42
C THR A 462 -27.24 -16.16 -2.30
N PHE A 463 -26.91 -15.22 -1.42
CA PHE A 463 -26.09 -15.47 -0.25
C PHE A 463 -26.96 -15.73 0.98
N ILE A 464 -26.83 -16.92 1.59
CA ILE A 464 -27.57 -17.30 2.81
C ILE A 464 -26.55 -17.51 3.94
N PHE A 465 -26.71 -16.79 5.05
CA PHE A 465 -25.87 -16.94 6.22
C PHE A 465 -26.69 -17.39 7.43
N ALA A 466 -26.27 -18.47 8.09
CA ALA A 466 -26.97 -19.06 9.26
C ALA A 466 -28.47 -19.28 9.00
N GLU A 467 -28.82 -19.90 7.85
CA GLU A 467 -30.18 -20.21 7.38
C GLU A 467 -31.08 -18.99 7.05
N VAL A 468 -30.50 -17.78 7.01
CA VAL A 468 -31.20 -16.54 6.67
C VAL A 468 -30.58 -15.91 5.43
N GLU A 469 -31.40 -15.57 4.44
CA GLU A 469 -30.96 -14.85 3.27
C GLU A 469 -30.39 -13.47 3.67
N ARG A 470 -29.21 -13.13 3.16
CA ARG A 470 -28.52 -11.89 3.49
C ARG A 470 -28.44 -10.92 2.34
N ASN A 471 -28.25 -11.44 1.12
CA ASN A 471 -28.09 -10.60 -0.07
C ASN A 471 -28.31 -11.42 -1.35
N THR A 472 -28.65 -10.73 -2.43
CA THR A 472 -28.69 -11.30 -3.79
C THR A 472 -27.85 -10.43 -4.71
N LEU A 473 -27.12 -11.05 -5.63
CA LEU A 473 -26.31 -10.39 -6.64
C LEU A 473 -26.70 -10.93 -8.03
N THR A 474 -27.04 -10.04 -8.95
CA THR A 474 -27.31 -10.42 -10.35
C THR A 474 -26.03 -10.26 -11.16
N VAL A 475 -25.62 -11.32 -11.83
CA VAL A 475 -24.36 -11.39 -12.59
C VAL A 475 -24.61 -11.82 -14.03
N ALA A 476 -23.72 -11.45 -14.93
CA ALA A 476 -23.76 -11.93 -16.31
C ALA A 476 -23.35 -13.41 -16.36
N ASP A 477 -23.78 -14.12 -17.42
CA ASP A 477 -23.36 -15.50 -17.66
C ASP A 477 -21.83 -15.62 -17.71
N GLY A 478 -21.27 -16.60 -17.00
CA GLY A 478 -19.83 -16.82 -16.90
C GLY A 478 -19.10 -15.98 -15.87
N TYR A 479 -19.80 -15.20 -15.04
CA TYR A 479 -19.17 -14.41 -13.97
C TYR A 479 -18.56 -15.31 -12.90
N ILE A 480 -17.37 -14.96 -12.40
CA ILE A 480 -16.69 -15.64 -11.27
C ILE A 480 -16.74 -14.70 -10.06
N LEU A 481 -17.26 -15.21 -8.91
CA LEU A 481 -17.34 -14.43 -7.68
C LEU A 481 -15.97 -14.04 -7.16
N LYS A 482 -15.85 -12.79 -6.75
CA LYS A 482 -14.67 -12.22 -6.10
C LYS A 482 -14.89 -12.16 -4.58
N ASP A 483 -13.83 -12.04 -3.81
CA ASP A 483 -13.96 -11.90 -2.35
C ASP A 483 -14.78 -10.68 -1.92
N SER A 484 -14.76 -9.61 -2.70
CA SER A 484 -15.60 -8.42 -2.50
C SER A 484 -17.10 -8.65 -2.65
N ASP A 485 -17.51 -9.72 -3.32
CA ASP A 485 -18.92 -10.01 -3.59
C ASP A 485 -19.61 -10.71 -2.42
N TYR A 486 -18.84 -11.28 -1.48
CA TYR A 486 -19.36 -11.96 -0.31
C TYR A 486 -19.76 -10.94 0.77
N PRO A 487 -21.03 -10.95 1.23
CA PRO A 487 -21.45 -10.01 2.26
C PRO A 487 -20.70 -10.22 3.57
N VAL A 488 -20.32 -9.13 4.24
CA VAL A 488 -19.75 -9.22 5.58
C VAL A 488 -20.86 -9.62 6.57
N PRO A 489 -20.80 -10.81 7.19
CA PRO A 489 -21.86 -11.25 8.08
C PRO A 489 -21.83 -10.48 9.40
N LEU A 490 -23.00 -10.24 9.97
CA LEU A 490 -23.13 -9.67 11.30
C LEU A 490 -22.56 -10.63 12.35
N ILE A 491 -21.86 -10.10 13.33
CA ILE A 491 -21.30 -10.88 14.42
C ILE A 491 -22.43 -11.29 15.37
N PRO A 492 -22.62 -12.57 15.72
CA PRO A 492 -23.72 -12.99 16.59
C PRO A 492 -23.51 -12.48 18.01
N SER A 493 -24.55 -11.90 18.60
CA SER A 493 -24.50 -11.39 19.97
C SER A 493 -24.45 -12.47 21.06
N LYS A 494 -24.66 -13.75 20.69
CA LYS A 494 -24.75 -14.88 21.65
C LYS A 494 -23.44 -15.62 21.88
N ASP A 495 -22.49 -15.54 20.93
CA ASP A 495 -21.18 -16.16 21.05
C ASP A 495 -20.12 -15.19 20.49
N PRO A 496 -19.45 -14.42 21.37
CA PRO A 496 -18.46 -13.44 20.93
C PRO A 496 -17.18 -14.06 20.36
N SER A 497 -16.97 -15.35 20.49
CA SER A 497 -15.82 -16.07 19.92
C SER A 497 -16.11 -16.70 18.55
N ALA A 498 -17.35 -16.65 18.05
CA ALA A 498 -17.72 -17.27 16.80
C ALA A 498 -17.10 -16.58 15.58
N VAL A 499 -16.58 -17.36 14.66
CA VAL A 499 -16.02 -16.92 13.37
C VAL A 499 -17.03 -17.16 12.25
N ALA A 500 -17.22 -16.17 11.40
CA ALA A 500 -18.07 -16.28 10.22
C ALA A 500 -17.29 -16.89 9.04
N VAL A 501 -17.83 -17.92 8.43
CA VAL A 501 -17.20 -18.61 7.28
C VAL A 501 -18.20 -18.75 6.14
N TRP A 502 -17.80 -18.37 4.93
CA TRP A 502 -18.53 -18.59 3.69
C TRP A 502 -17.96 -19.78 2.92
N GLU A 503 -18.83 -20.57 2.33
CA GLU A 503 -18.43 -21.53 1.29
C GLU A 503 -17.98 -20.74 0.06
N LYS A 504 -16.72 -20.89 -0.37
CA LYS A 504 -16.19 -20.18 -1.55
C LYS A 504 -16.65 -20.88 -2.82
N TYR A 505 -17.29 -20.12 -3.70
CA TYR A 505 -17.68 -20.58 -5.03
C TYR A 505 -16.72 -19.99 -6.08
N THR A 506 -15.92 -20.84 -6.72
CA THR A 506 -14.81 -20.43 -7.61
C THR A 506 -15.04 -20.74 -9.09
N SER A 507 -16.17 -21.41 -9.42
CA SER A 507 -16.51 -21.73 -10.82
C SER A 507 -17.24 -20.57 -11.52
N PRO A 508 -17.12 -20.42 -12.86
CA PRO A 508 -17.99 -19.51 -13.60
C PRO A 508 -19.48 -19.85 -13.40
N ILE A 509 -20.31 -18.83 -13.27
CA ILE A 509 -21.74 -18.93 -13.01
C ILE A 509 -22.50 -18.98 -14.33
N HIS A 510 -23.19 -20.10 -14.59
CA HIS A 510 -24.02 -20.34 -15.77
C HIS A 510 -25.48 -20.64 -15.43
N GLU A 511 -25.84 -20.60 -14.16
CA GLU A 511 -27.19 -20.80 -13.64
C GLU A 511 -27.34 -20.03 -12.32
N ASP A 512 -28.57 -19.91 -11.81
CA ASP A 512 -28.82 -19.32 -10.50
C ASP A 512 -28.21 -20.20 -9.40
N ILE A 513 -27.42 -19.62 -8.52
CA ILE A 513 -26.69 -20.33 -7.46
C ILE A 513 -27.01 -19.77 -6.07
N THR A 514 -26.81 -20.61 -5.05
CA THR A 514 -26.89 -20.20 -3.65
C THR A 514 -25.56 -20.50 -2.97
N VAL A 515 -24.98 -19.46 -2.37
CA VAL A 515 -23.75 -19.54 -1.58
C VAL A 515 -24.11 -19.48 -0.10
N ARG A 516 -23.62 -20.44 0.70
CA ARG A 516 -23.96 -20.55 2.11
C ARG A 516 -22.79 -20.14 3.00
N GLY A 517 -23.11 -19.55 4.14
CA GLY A 517 -22.16 -19.22 5.19
C GLY A 517 -22.77 -19.55 6.55
N ASN A 518 -21.92 -19.85 7.52
CA ASN A 518 -22.36 -20.13 8.88
C ASN A 518 -21.36 -19.66 9.92
N TRP A 519 -21.81 -19.58 11.18
CA TRP A 519 -20.94 -19.34 12.33
C TRP A 519 -20.23 -20.63 12.73
N GLN A 520 -18.91 -20.60 12.76
CA GLN A 520 -18.12 -21.63 13.44
C GLN A 520 -17.78 -21.09 14.82
N GLY A 521 -18.43 -21.63 15.83
CA GLY A 521 -18.32 -21.14 17.18
C GLY A 521 -17.32 -21.91 17.98
N SER A 522 -16.92 -21.25 19.05
CA SER A 522 -16.23 -21.69 20.23
C SER A 522 -14.72 -21.67 20.22
N ALA A 523 -14.16 -21.33 21.34
CA ALA A 523 -12.78 -21.39 21.79
C ALA A 523 -11.90 -22.61 21.36
N VAL A 524 -12.35 -23.37 20.41
CA VAL A 524 -11.57 -24.33 19.63
C VAL A 524 -11.21 -23.60 18.34
N LEU A 525 -9.94 -23.35 18.12
CA LEU A 525 -9.38 -22.94 16.86
C LEU A 525 -10.10 -23.69 15.73
N PRO A 526 -10.47 -23.04 14.62
CA PRO A 526 -10.92 -23.80 13.46
C PRO A 526 -9.85 -24.83 13.18
N THR A 527 -10.18 -26.10 13.36
CA THR A 527 -9.40 -27.16 12.70
C THR A 527 -9.36 -26.78 11.25
N GLU A 528 -8.18 -26.88 10.65
CA GLU A 528 -7.96 -26.63 9.23
C GLU A 528 -9.20 -27.01 8.42
N PRO A 529 -9.62 -26.20 7.43
CA PRO A 529 -10.60 -26.67 6.48
C PRO A 529 -10.05 -27.99 5.95
N SER A 530 -10.75 -29.08 6.22
CA SER A 530 -10.42 -30.37 5.64
C SER A 530 -10.53 -30.21 4.13
N TYR A 531 -9.42 -29.98 3.47
CA TYR A 531 -9.32 -30.21 2.05
C TYR A 531 -9.65 -31.70 1.83
N PRO A 532 -10.53 -32.05 0.91
CA PRO A 532 -10.76 -33.44 0.59
C PRO A 532 -9.42 -34.08 0.22
N ASP A 533 -9.11 -35.22 0.83
CA ASP A 533 -7.88 -36.02 0.65
C ASP A 533 -7.70 -36.59 -0.78
N GLU A 534 -8.26 -36.00 -1.81
CA GLU A 534 -8.27 -36.56 -3.17
C GLU A 534 -7.33 -35.88 -4.19
N ILE A 535 -6.43 -34.96 -3.79
CA ILE A 535 -5.45 -34.38 -4.75
C ILE A 535 -3.98 -34.70 -4.41
N MET A 536 -3.72 -35.74 -3.63
CA MET A 536 -2.35 -36.20 -3.35
C MET A 536 -2.10 -37.67 -3.72
N SER A 537 -2.68 -38.15 -4.82
CA SER A 537 -2.25 -39.39 -5.45
C SER A 537 -2.14 -39.21 -6.98
N GLY A 538 -1.13 -38.51 -7.40
CA GLY A 538 -0.78 -38.33 -8.79
C GLY A 538 0.71 -38.49 -9.04
N GLY A 539 1.09 -39.72 -9.33
CA GLY A 539 2.19 -40.15 -10.19
C GLY A 539 3.56 -39.50 -10.00
N LYS A 540 4.50 -40.30 -9.53
CA LYS A 540 5.93 -40.10 -9.80
C LYS A 540 6.13 -39.97 -11.32
N GLY A 541 6.35 -38.77 -11.81
CA GLY A 541 6.98 -38.49 -13.07
C GLY A 541 8.48 -38.35 -12.83
N GLU A 542 9.29 -39.12 -13.56
CA GLU A 542 10.73 -38.99 -13.58
C GLU A 542 11.16 -37.56 -13.99
N PRO A 543 12.30 -37.04 -13.50
CA PRO A 543 12.77 -35.71 -13.87
C PRO A 543 13.19 -35.72 -15.35
N VAL A 544 12.52 -34.90 -16.15
CA VAL A 544 13.02 -34.51 -17.46
C VAL A 544 14.11 -33.47 -17.19
N GLU A 545 15.33 -33.78 -17.67
CA GLU A 545 16.42 -32.79 -17.72
C GLU A 545 15.91 -31.57 -18.50
N ALA A 546 15.82 -30.45 -17.80
CA ALA A 546 15.56 -29.16 -18.41
C ALA A 546 16.91 -28.60 -18.91
N ASP A 547 17.01 -28.36 -20.21
CA ASP A 547 18.06 -27.55 -20.82
C ASP A 547 18.16 -26.21 -20.06
N GLU A 548 19.39 -25.85 -19.71
CA GLU A 548 19.73 -24.56 -19.12
C GLU A 548 19.28 -23.45 -20.06
N PRO A 549 18.48 -22.47 -19.61
CA PRO A 549 18.26 -21.27 -20.39
C PRO A 549 19.54 -20.42 -20.38
N GLU A 550 19.99 -20.03 -21.57
CA GLU A 550 21.07 -19.08 -21.78
C GLU A 550 20.84 -17.84 -20.86
N GLU A 551 21.91 -17.47 -20.13
CA GLU A 551 22.01 -16.21 -19.39
C GLU A 551 21.78 -15.03 -20.32
N ASN A 552 20.54 -14.55 -20.40
CA ASN A 552 20.29 -13.16 -20.72
C ASN A 552 20.38 -12.41 -19.39
N GLY A 553 21.51 -11.76 -19.20
CA GLY A 553 21.78 -10.88 -18.07
C GLY A 553 20.76 -9.73 -18.01
N ALA A 554 19.68 -9.96 -17.30
CA ALA A 554 18.91 -8.90 -16.70
C ALA A 554 19.56 -8.64 -15.34
N GLU A 555 20.28 -7.53 -15.22
CA GLU A 555 20.73 -7.00 -13.94
C GLU A 555 19.53 -6.94 -12.99
N PRO A 556 19.65 -7.38 -11.72
CA PRO A 556 18.57 -7.23 -10.77
C PRO A 556 18.31 -5.73 -10.57
N TYR A 557 17.08 -5.30 -10.84
CA TYR A 557 16.64 -3.93 -10.57
C TYR A 557 16.86 -3.65 -9.08
N SER A 558 17.84 -2.80 -8.76
CA SER A 558 17.98 -2.24 -7.43
C SER A 558 16.76 -1.33 -7.17
N ALA A 559 16.05 -1.57 -6.07
CA ALA A 559 14.87 -0.81 -5.65
C ALA A 559 15.17 0.67 -5.29
N GLY A 560 16.26 1.22 -5.74
CA GLY A 560 16.69 2.60 -5.46
C GLY A 560 16.77 3.54 -6.66
N ALA A 561 16.54 3.06 -7.89
CA ALA A 561 16.66 3.91 -9.07
C ALA A 561 15.28 4.17 -9.68
N MET A 562 14.74 5.37 -9.44
CA MET A 562 13.58 5.91 -10.20
C MET A 562 13.90 6.17 -11.68
N ASP A 563 14.92 5.54 -12.25
CA ASP A 563 15.47 5.92 -13.56
C ASP A 563 14.49 5.80 -14.73
N GLU A 564 13.30 5.19 -14.54
CA GLU A 564 12.28 5.08 -15.57
C GLU A 564 10.85 5.45 -15.10
N ALA A 565 10.61 5.72 -13.81
CA ALA A 565 9.28 6.05 -13.32
C ALA A 565 9.09 7.56 -13.20
N ASP A 566 8.14 8.13 -13.97
CA ASP A 566 7.76 9.55 -13.83
C ASP A 566 7.15 9.82 -12.44
N THR A 567 6.40 8.85 -11.91
CA THR A 567 5.73 9.01 -10.60
C THR A 567 5.68 7.71 -9.81
N ILE A 568 5.81 7.83 -8.47
CA ILE A 568 5.45 6.79 -7.51
C ILE A 568 4.31 7.34 -6.65
N THR A 569 3.20 6.61 -6.60
CA THR A 569 2.04 6.99 -5.80
C THR A 569 1.85 5.98 -4.68
N HIS A 570 1.81 6.46 -3.44
CA HIS A 570 1.49 5.70 -2.23
C HIS A 570 0.07 6.03 -1.79
N ASP A 571 -0.83 5.07 -1.83
CA ASP A 571 -2.19 5.18 -1.28
C ASP A 571 -2.27 4.45 0.06
N TYR A 572 -2.71 5.15 1.09
CA TYR A 572 -2.80 4.63 2.45
C TYR A 572 -4.25 4.40 2.88
N LEU A 573 -4.50 3.23 3.44
CA LEU A 573 -5.72 2.97 4.20
C LEU A 573 -5.33 2.76 5.67
N THR A 574 -5.97 3.51 6.55
CA THR A 574 -5.64 3.49 7.98
C THR A 574 -6.72 2.79 8.79
N GLN A 575 -6.32 2.13 9.87
CA GLN A 575 -7.21 1.57 10.87
C GLN A 575 -6.72 1.97 12.26
N SER A 576 -7.62 2.48 13.09
CA SER A 576 -7.29 2.90 14.46
C SER A 576 -6.08 3.83 14.55
N GLY A 577 -5.93 4.72 13.54
CA GLY A 577 -4.86 5.71 13.46
C GLY A 577 -3.50 5.17 12.98
N ARG A 578 -3.44 3.92 12.49
CA ARG A 578 -2.22 3.30 11.93
C ARG A 578 -2.45 2.94 10.46
N VAL A 579 -1.39 2.93 9.67
CA VAL A 579 -1.45 2.43 8.29
C VAL A 579 -1.75 0.94 8.34
N ALA A 580 -2.88 0.54 7.77
CA ALA A 580 -3.28 -0.87 7.69
C ALA A 580 -3.04 -1.46 6.30
N ARG A 581 -3.06 -0.63 5.26
CA ARG A 581 -2.65 -0.99 3.89
C ARG A 581 -1.94 0.16 3.25
N GLU A 582 -0.90 -0.16 2.52
CA GLU A 582 -0.26 0.71 1.56
C GLU A 582 -0.30 0.07 0.19
N THR A 583 -0.64 0.88 -0.83
CA THR A 583 -0.56 0.47 -2.23
C THR A 583 0.37 1.42 -2.95
N ILE A 584 1.47 0.90 -3.47
CA ILE A 584 2.51 1.67 -4.17
C ILE A 584 2.35 1.40 -5.66
N ARG A 585 2.22 2.46 -6.46
CA ARG A 585 2.15 2.37 -7.92
C ARG A 585 3.27 3.17 -8.55
N GLN A 586 4.07 2.48 -9.34
CA GLN A 586 5.08 3.09 -10.20
C GLN A 586 4.49 3.30 -11.59
N SER A 587 4.63 4.49 -12.15
CA SER A 587 4.10 4.82 -13.47
C SER A 587 5.05 5.71 -14.27
N VAL A 588 5.01 5.56 -15.60
CA VAL A 588 5.74 6.38 -16.57
C VAL A 588 4.73 6.90 -17.59
N GLY A 589 4.71 8.20 -17.84
CA GLY A 589 3.76 8.80 -18.75
C GLY A 589 2.29 8.47 -18.44
N GLY A 590 1.94 8.28 -17.17
CA GLY A 590 0.60 7.90 -16.72
C GLY A 590 0.24 6.42 -16.90
N THR A 591 1.16 5.58 -17.40
CA THR A 591 0.97 4.13 -17.51
C THR A 591 1.55 3.46 -16.26
N VAL A 592 0.73 2.69 -15.53
CA VAL A 592 1.19 1.92 -14.37
C VAL A 592 2.03 0.74 -14.85
N LEU A 593 3.27 0.65 -14.36
CA LEU A 593 4.23 -0.41 -14.65
C LEU A 593 4.22 -1.51 -13.58
N LYS A 594 4.09 -1.11 -12.31
CA LYS A 594 4.14 -2.01 -11.15
C LYS A 594 3.17 -1.53 -10.08
N THR A 595 2.52 -2.47 -9.41
CA THR A 595 1.70 -2.19 -8.22
C THR A 595 2.15 -3.11 -7.09
N GLU A 596 2.53 -2.53 -5.96
CA GLU A 596 2.88 -3.25 -4.74
C GLU A 596 1.81 -3.00 -3.68
N THR A 597 1.50 -4.02 -2.90
CA THR A 597 0.52 -3.90 -1.81
C THR A 597 1.12 -4.50 -0.55
N LEU A 598 1.13 -3.71 0.51
CA LEU A 598 1.53 -4.10 1.86
C LEU A 598 0.31 -3.99 2.78
N ASP A 599 -0.04 -5.07 3.47
CA ASP A 599 -1.06 -5.09 4.53
C ASP A 599 -0.38 -5.28 5.87
N PHE A 600 -0.47 -4.28 6.74
CA PHE A 600 0.23 -4.27 8.03
C PHE A 600 -0.66 -4.77 9.16
N PHE A 601 -0.07 -5.56 10.04
CA PHE A 601 -0.72 -6.13 11.22
C PHE A 601 0.07 -5.75 12.48
N TYR A 602 -0.68 -5.43 13.53
CA TYR A 602 -0.12 -4.93 14.78
C TYR A 602 -0.51 -5.85 15.93
N ASP A 603 0.33 -5.95 16.95
CA ASP A 603 0.03 -6.68 18.16
C ASP A 603 -0.99 -5.92 19.04
N GLU A 604 -1.37 -6.50 20.17
CA GLU A 604 -2.31 -5.93 21.14
C GLU A 604 -1.85 -4.59 21.75
N SER A 605 -0.55 -4.32 21.73
CA SER A 605 0.05 -3.06 22.16
C SER A 605 0.17 -2.04 21.02
N GLY A 606 -0.15 -2.47 19.79
CA GLY A 606 -0.09 -1.67 18.60
C GLY A 606 1.31 -1.53 18.00
N ARG A 607 2.24 -2.44 18.33
CA ARG A 607 3.55 -2.54 17.69
C ARG A 607 3.44 -3.35 16.41
N PRO A 608 4.23 -3.06 15.36
CA PRO A 608 4.28 -3.88 14.16
C PRO A 608 4.54 -5.35 14.50
N PHE A 609 3.74 -6.24 13.93
CA PHE A 609 3.86 -7.68 14.18
C PHE A 609 4.20 -8.44 12.90
N ALA A 610 3.45 -8.21 11.82
CA ALA A 610 3.62 -8.86 10.54
C ALA A 610 3.11 -7.96 9.42
N PHE A 611 3.45 -8.30 8.18
CA PHE A 611 2.81 -7.74 7.01
C PHE A 611 2.71 -8.76 5.89
N ASN A 612 1.69 -8.58 5.04
CA ASN A 612 1.57 -9.30 3.77
C ASN A 612 2.08 -8.40 2.65
N TYR A 613 2.88 -8.95 1.75
CA TYR A 613 3.39 -8.24 0.58
C TYR A 613 3.03 -8.97 -0.70
N SER A 614 2.52 -8.25 -1.68
CA SER A 614 2.21 -8.78 -3.01
C SER A 614 2.53 -7.77 -4.10
N VAL A 615 2.86 -8.26 -5.29
CA VAL A 615 3.15 -7.47 -6.50
C VAL A 615 2.12 -7.82 -7.56
N ASP A 616 1.57 -6.79 -8.23
CA ASP A 616 0.63 -6.87 -9.36
C ASP A 616 -0.58 -7.78 -9.11
N GLY A 617 -1.06 -7.79 -7.85
CA GLY A 617 -2.19 -8.62 -7.44
C GLY A 617 -1.89 -10.12 -7.39
N GLY A 618 -0.62 -10.50 -7.37
CA GLY A 618 -0.17 -11.87 -7.15
C GLY A 618 -0.48 -12.39 -5.75
N ILE A 619 -0.03 -13.61 -5.47
CA ILE A 619 -0.18 -14.23 -4.15
C ILE A 619 0.68 -13.44 -3.15
N ALA A 620 0.08 -13.05 -2.03
CA ALA A 620 0.79 -12.36 -0.97
C ALA A 620 1.64 -13.34 -0.15
N SER A 621 2.87 -12.92 0.18
CA SER A 621 3.74 -13.58 1.15
C SER A 621 3.65 -12.87 2.50
N THR A 622 3.72 -13.63 3.59
CA THR A 622 3.67 -13.08 4.96
C THR A 622 5.08 -12.97 5.53
N TYR A 623 5.37 -11.84 6.14
CA TYR A 623 6.65 -11.54 6.79
C TYR A 623 6.41 -11.05 8.22
N TYR A 624 7.36 -11.31 9.11
CA TYR A 624 7.27 -10.99 10.53
C TYR A 624 8.34 -9.99 10.92
N TYR A 625 7.94 -9.04 11.74
CA TYR A 625 8.84 -8.06 12.33
C TYR A 625 9.53 -8.62 13.57
N ILE A 626 10.84 -8.52 13.62
CA ILE A 626 11.67 -8.74 14.80
C ILE A 626 12.03 -7.37 15.36
N LEU A 627 11.60 -7.10 16.57
CA LEU A 627 11.78 -5.82 17.24
C LEU A 627 12.79 -5.94 18.38
N ASN A 628 13.56 -4.87 18.64
CA ASN A 628 14.27 -4.75 19.92
C ASN A 628 13.29 -4.36 21.04
N LEU A 629 13.78 -4.20 22.27
CA LEU A 629 12.95 -3.83 23.43
C LEU A 629 12.32 -2.43 23.26
N GLN A 630 13.04 -1.52 22.61
CA GLN A 630 12.62 -0.16 22.33
C GLN A 630 11.50 -0.07 21.28
N GLY A 631 11.31 -1.14 20.50
CA GLY A 631 10.30 -1.21 19.45
C GLY A 631 10.83 -0.90 18.04
N ASP A 632 12.14 -0.78 17.88
CA ASP A 632 12.77 -0.61 16.56
C ASP A 632 12.66 -1.92 15.81
N VAL A 633 12.30 -1.87 14.53
CA VAL A 633 12.37 -3.01 13.62
C VAL A 633 13.84 -3.26 13.32
N VAL A 634 14.40 -4.34 13.87
CA VAL A 634 15.81 -4.70 13.67
C VAL A 634 15.98 -5.73 12.56
N GLN A 635 15.01 -6.63 12.39
CA GLN A 635 15.00 -7.60 11.30
C GLN A 635 13.59 -7.89 10.81
N ILE A 636 13.52 -8.40 9.58
CA ILE A 636 12.31 -8.98 8.99
C ILE A 636 12.63 -10.41 8.58
N ILE A 637 11.77 -11.35 8.94
CA ILE A 637 11.90 -12.77 8.58
C ILE A 637 10.66 -13.25 7.83
N ASP A 638 10.81 -14.29 7.02
CA ASP A 638 9.68 -15.01 6.42
C ASP A 638 9.09 -16.08 7.36
N GLU A 639 8.10 -16.82 6.88
CA GLU A 639 7.44 -17.92 7.62
C GLU A 639 8.40 -19.07 7.96
N GLY A 640 9.50 -19.21 7.23
CA GLY A 640 10.57 -20.20 7.49
C GLY A 640 11.62 -19.71 8.49
N GLY A 641 11.55 -18.47 8.94
CA GLY A 641 12.56 -17.85 9.80
C GLY A 641 13.79 -17.35 9.04
N VAL A 642 13.71 -17.26 7.70
CA VAL A 642 14.81 -16.77 6.86
C VAL A 642 14.82 -15.25 6.88
N LEU A 643 15.99 -14.65 7.11
CA LEU A 643 16.20 -13.20 7.12
C LEU A 643 15.90 -12.59 5.74
N GLN A 644 15.09 -11.55 5.72
CA GLN A 644 14.65 -10.82 4.53
C GLN A 644 15.08 -9.36 4.55
N ALA A 645 15.27 -8.78 5.74
CA ALA A 645 15.85 -7.46 5.93
C ALA A 645 16.45 -7.33 7.31
N GLU A 646 17.48 -6.47 7.43
CA GLU A 646 18.12 -6.09 8.69
C GLU A 646 18.40 -4.58 8.70
N TYR A 647 18.23 -3.94 9.88
CA TYR A 647 18.40 -2.50 10.05
C TYR A 647 19.28 -2.19 11.25
N ILE A 648 20.12 -1.17 11.09
CA ILE A 648 20.90 -0.55 12.15
C ILE A 648 20.58 0.94 12.17
N TYR A 649 20.33 1.49 13.36
CA TYR A 649 19.94 2.89 13.55
C TYR A 649 20.93 3.66 14.41
N SER A 650 21.03 4.97 14.19
CA SER A 650 21.60 5.90 15.15
C SER A 650 20.72 6.02 16.39
N PRO A 651 21.17 6.62 17.49
CA PRO A 651 20.38 6.81 18.71
C PRO A 651 19.05 7.57 18.48
N TRP A 652 18.95 8.37 17.43
CA TRP A 652 17.75 9.13 17.08
C TRP A 652 16.96 8.56 15.90
N GLY A 653 17.38 7.40 15.38
CA GLY A 653 16.62 6.64 14.38
C GLY A 653 17.03 6.91 12.94
N GLU A 654 18.13 7.58 12.71
CA GLU A 654 18.74 7.64 11.39
C GLU A 654 19.23 6.25 10.98
N ILE A 655 19.06 5.89 9.72
CA ILE A 655 19.42 4.56 9.22
C ILE A 655 20.91 4.54 8.90
N ILE A 656 21.68 3.79 9.68
CA ILE A 656 23.11 3.53 9.44
C ILE A 656 23.28 2.44 8.38
N SER A 657 22.48 1.36 8.48
CA SER A 657 22.46 0.26 7.52
C SER A 657 21.05 -0.27 7.34
N ALA A 658 20.72 -0.62 6.09
CA ALA A 658 19.49 -1.32 5.72
C ALA A 658 19.85 -2.33 4.63
N GLU A 659 19.81 -3.62 4.96
CA GLU A 659 20.25 -4.70 4.08
C GLU A 659 19.13 -5.74 3.88
N GLY A 660 19.11 -6.41 2.73
CA GLY A 660 18.18 -7.46 2.36
C GLY A 660 17.08 -7.01 1.39
N ASP A 661 16.38 -8.00 0.82
CA ASP A 661 15.42 -7.79 -0.29
C ASP A 661 14.21 -6.92 0.09
N LEU A 662 13.83 -6.90 1.38
CA LEU A 662 12.71 -6.12 1.89
C LEU A 662 13.13 -4.82 2.59
N ALA A 663 14.43 -4.52 2.66
CA ALA A 663 14.93 -3.37 3.41
C ALA A 663 14.40 -2.04 2.89
N GLU A 664 14.31 -1.87 1.56
CA GLU A 664 13.78 -0.68 0.91
C GLU A 664 12.23 -0.68 0.84
N ILE A 665 11.64 -1.88 0.77
CA ILE A 665 10.18 -2.04 0.61
C ILE A 665 9.43 -1.75 1.92
N ASN A 666 10.01 -2.14 3.05
CA ASN A 666 9.36 -1.98 4.35
C ASN A 666 9.45 -0.54 4.86
N PRO A 667 8.30 0.13 5.11
CA PRO A 667 8.30 1.49 5.65
C PRO A 667 8.29 1.55 7.19
N LEU A 668 8.01 0.47 7.92
CA LEU A 668 7.96 0.49 9.39
C LEU A 668 9.35 0.19 9.95
N ARG A 669 10.00 1.18 10.59
CA ARG A 669 11.42 1.10 10.97
C ARG A 669 11.65 1.47 12.44
N TYR A 670 12.37 2.57 12.70
CA TYR A 670 12.72 3.03 14.06
C TYR A 670 11.47 3.25 14.92
N ARG A 671 11.40 2.67 16.12
CA ARG A 671 10.25 2.69 17.04
C ARG A 671 8.95 2.15 16.43
N GLY A 672 9.05 1.42 15.31
CA GLY A 672 7.89 0.99 14.54
C GLY A 672 7.15 2.14 13.84
N TYR A 673 7.77 3.32 13.76
CA TYR A 673 7.22 4.44 13.01
C TYR A 673 7.33 4.23 11.50
N TYR A 674 6.44 4.88 10.80
CA TYR A 674 6.46 4.91 9.35
C TYR A 674 7.59 5.81 8.86
N TYR A 675 8.54 5.24 8.13
CA TYR A 675 9.63 5.93 7.47
C TYR A 675 9.15 6.44 6.11
N ASP A 676 9.27 7.71 5.89
CA ASP A 676 8.83 8.40 4.68
C ASP A 676 10.05 8.62 3.78
N SER A 677 10.38 7.62 2.94
CA SER A 677 11.50 7.67 1.98
C SER A 677 11.26 8.66 0.86
#